data_c796089a0246c0d77abfe3d9d5c2def8
#
_entry.id   c796089a0246c0d77abfe3d9d5c2def8
#
_cell.length_a   1.000
_cell.length_b   1.000
_cell.length_c   1.000
_cell.angle_alpha   90.00
_cell.angle_beta   90.00
_cell.angle_gamma   90.00
#
_symmetry.space_group_name_H-M   'P 1'
#
loop_
_entity.id
_entity.type
_entity.pdbx_description
1 polymer ?
#
loop_
_entity_poly.entity_id
_entity_poly.type
_entity_poly.pdbx_seq_one_letter_code
_entity_poly.pdbx_strand_id
1 'polypeptide(L)'
;MKERILTQLYGIWKGAPSSEAYLERIKNYKLKIKGEGGDRLTDGEIRQRAGMALQYMLHDYSRFRVETIDSFFQSVMRNLARELELSPNLNIELNNSEVLSDAVDSLIEKLTPTSPVLAWLLDYIDERIRDDKRWNVSNEVKSFGRNIFDESYIERGEKLRQCLRTPNTLKLYRDVLRDMETEALEQMKSFYDQFEGELEGHALTPEDLKGGARGIGSYFRKLRDGRLSDKDVLNATLQNSLADAKNWATKTSSRKDDIICLAKTSLIPLLQEAERMRPQRNRTLNSCRLSLQHLNKLQLLNHIDEEVRTLNREHNRFLLSDTNALLHKLVREGDSSFVFEKIGANIRNVMIDEFQDTSRMQWDNFRLLLLEGLSQGADSLIVGDVKQSIYRWRNGDWGILNSLGNKELNLNSFPVRVETLKTNRRSETNIIRFNNQVFTAAIDYLNALHLNELKEDCLPLKRAYADVVQESPKSTEYGYVKATFLEPDDEHNYTEQTLLALGEEVQRLLEEGVTLNDITILVRKNKNIPPIADYFDKELHLSVVSDEAFRLDASLAICMLMDALRCLSNPENKIAEAALMENYKLQMTNDEQSGFIIATPLPETFTSRRETLRLMPLYELLEELFSIFGMSRIEKQDAYLFSFFDAVTEYLQSNSSELASFIRYWDETLCSKTIPSGEMNGIRILSIHKSKGLEFHTVLI
;
A
#
# COMPACT_ATOMS: atom_id res chain seq x y z
N MET A 1 -13.27 -17.05 13.04
CA MET A 1 -12.33 -18.07 13.54
C MET A 1 -12.82 -18.73 14.84
N LYS A 2 -13.13 -17.98 15.91
CA LYS A 2 -13.65 -18.52 17.21
C LYS A 2 -14.83 -19.47 16.99
N GLU A 3 -15.88 -19.01 16.34
CA GLU A 3 -17.08 -19.77 16.03
C GLU A 3 -16.74 -21.08 15.31
N ARG A 4 -15.92 -21.03 14.27
CA ARG A 4 -15.51 -22.20 13.50
C ARG A 4 -14.80 -23.25 14.36
N ILE A 5 -13.92 -22.83 15.29
CA ILE A 5 -13.22 -23.75 16.20
C ILE A 5 -14.22 -24.42 17.12
N LEU A 6 -15.10 -23.67 17.77
CA LEU A 6 -16.10 -24.20 18.69
C LEU A 6 -17.10 -25.14 17.99
N THR A 7 -17.57 -24.74 16.79
CA THR A 7 -18.48 -25.54 15.97
C THR A 7 -17.84 -26.87 15.55
N GLN A 8 -16.55 -26.86 15.13
CA GLN A 8 -15.86 -28.07 14.75
C GLN A 8 -15.60 -29.00 15.95
N LEU A 9 -15.20 -28.46 17.11
CA LEU A 9 -15.06 -29.25 18.34
C LEU A 9 -16.39 -29.90 18.75
N TYR A 10 -17.49 -29.13 18.69
CA TYR A 10 -18.83 -29.63 18.96
C TYR A 10 -19.24 -30.73 17.96
N GLY A 11 -18.99 -30.49 16.66
CA GLY A 11 -19.29 -31.43 15.60
C GLY A 11 -18.53 -32.77 15.73
N ILE A 12 -17.23 -32.72 16.07
CA ILE A 12 -16.41 -33.91 16.34
C ILE A 12 -16.98 -34.64 17.57
N TRP A 13 -17.27 -33.95 18.65
CA TRP A 13 -17.83 -34.53 19.87
C TRP A 13 -19.17 -35.25 19.61
N LYS A 14 -20.07 -34.60 18.86
CA LYS A 14 -21.40 -35.12 18.54
C LYS A 14 -21.43 -36.05 17.34
N GLY A 15 -20.34 -36.20 16.59
CA GLY A 15 -20.26 -37.01 15.38
C GLY A 15 -21.02 -36.42 14.19
N ALA A 16 -21.00 -35.11 14.06
CA ALA A 16 -21.63 -34.41 12.93
C ALA A 16 -20.89 -34.72 11.61
N PRO A 17 -21.62 -35.04 10.51
CA PRO A 17 -20.99 -35.34 9.22
C PRO A 17 -20.07 -34.26 8.70
N SER A 18 -20.38 -32.98 8.96
CA SER A 18 -19.55 -31.83 8.58
C SER A 18 -18.18 -31.78 9.25
N SER A 19 -17.99 -32.53 10.36
CA SER A 19 -16.73 -32.56 11.11
C SER A 19 -15.97 -33.91 10.92
N GLU A 20 -16.47 -34.82 10.15
CA GLU A 20 -15.84 -36.14 9.90
C GLU A 20 -14.45 -36.03 9.29
N ALA A 21 -14.27 -35.08 8.35
CA ALA A 21 -12.98 -34.82 7.73
C ALA A 21 -11.91 -34.38 8.74
N TYR A 22 -12.30 -33.67 9.80
CA TYR A 22 -11.37 -33.24 10.86
C TYR A 22 -11.04 -34.41 11.78
N LEU A 23 -12.03 -35.28 12.10
CA LEU A 23 -11.82 -36.48 12.89
C LEU A 23 -10.83 -37.44 12.19
N GLU A 24 -11.00 -37.68 10.89
CA GLU A 24 -10.07 -38.49 10.09
C GLU A 24 -8.64 -37.91 10.04
N ARG A 25 -8.53 -36.60 9.95
CA ARG A 25 -7.21 -35.92 10.00
C ARG A 25 -6.53 -36.11 11.34
N ILE A 26 -7.27 -35.96 12.45
CA ILE A 26 -6.74 -36.16 13.81
C ILE A 26 -6.26 -37.58 14.00
N LYS A 27 -7.02 -38.60 13.53
CA LYS A 27 -6.61 -40.02 13.56
C LYS A 27 -5.26 -40.27 12.88
N ASN A 28 -5.06 -39.62 11.75
CA ASN A 28 -3.86 -39.77 10.95
C ASN A 28 -2.66 -38.97 11.50
N TYR A 29 -2.89 -38.07 12.43
CA TYR A 29 -1.84 -37.29 13.07
C TYR A 29 -1.21 -38.09 14.21
N LYS A 30 0.10 -38.37 14.14
CA LYS A 30 0.84 -38.99 15.25
C LYS A 30 1.02 -37.94 16.36
N LEU A 31 0.11 -37.87 17.29
CA LEU A 31 0.31 -37.12 18.51
C LEU A 31 1.44 -37.78 19.30
N LYS A 32 2.65 -37.22 19.25
CA LYS A 32 3.71 -37.54 20.21
C LYS A 32 3.32 -36.92 21.55
N ILE A 33 2.54 -37.64 22.32
CA ILE A 33 2.38 -37.32 23.75
C ILE A 33 3.73 -37.67 24.40
N LYS A 34 4.32 -36.72 25.11
CA LYS A 34 5.58 -36.91 25.85
C LYS A 34 5.47 -38.17 26.71
N GLY A 35 6.16 -39.23 26.31
CA GLY A 35 6.35 -40.40 27.14
C GLY A 35 5.70 -41.73 26.71
N GLU A 36 4.77 -41.74 25.76
CA GLU A 36 4.11 -42.97 25.30
C GLU A 36 4.28 -43.15 23.79
N GLY A 37 4.73 -44.31 23.38
CA GLY A 37 4.92 -44.70 22.00
C GLY A 37 3.61 -44.63 21.22
N GLY A 38 3.61 -43.83 20.17
CA GLY A 38 2.52 -43.40 19.32
C GLY A 38 1.45 -44.39 18.92
N ASP A 39 0.54 -44.73 19.78
CA ASP A 39 -0.71 -45.39 19.43
C ASP A 39 -1.68 -44.39 18.78
N ARG A 40 -2.35 -44.84 17.72
CA ARG A 40 -3.41 -44.06 17.07
C ARG A 40 -4.58 -43.93 18.04
N LEU A 41 -5.02 -42.70 18.29
CA LEU A 41 -6.23 -42.45 19.06
C LEU A 41 -7.44 -43.10 18.36
N THR A 42 -8.30 -43.74 19.12
CA THR A 42 -9.59 -44.26 18.65
C THR A 42 -10.59 -43.12 18.44
N ASP A 43 -11.60 -43.30 17.60
CA ASP A 43 -12.66 -42.32 17.37
C ASP A 43 -13.35 -41.88 18.66
N GLY A 44 -13.58 -42.84 19.57
CA GLY A 44 -14.19 -42.58 20.87
C GLY A 44 -13.33 -41.64 21.71
N GLU A 45 -12.03 -41.88 21.77
CA GLU A 45 -11.08 -41.01 22.51
C GLU A 45 -10.98 -39.62 21.91
N ILE A 46 -10.94 -39.49 20.57
CA ILE A 46 -10.90 -38.18 19.89
C ILE A 46 -12.20 -37.42 20.19
N ARG A 47 -13.36 -38.05 20.09
CA ARG A 47 -14.66 -37.44 20.39
C ARG A 47 -14.75 -37.01 21.85
N GLN A 48 -14.34 -37.87 22.78
CA GLN A 48 -14.33 -37.53 24.19
C GLN A 48 -13.39 -36.33 24.49
N ARG A 49 -12.18 -36.35 23.95
CA ARG A 49 -11.22 -35.23 24.11
C ARG A 49 -11.73 -33.94 23.48
N ALA A 50 -12.39 -33.97 22.34
CA ALA A 50 -13.02 -32.82 21.73
C ALA A 50 -14.12 -32.21 22.62
N GLY A 51 -14.95 -33.09 23.22
CA GLY A 51 -15.96 -32.64 24.20
C GLY A 51 -15.37 -32.02 25.46
N MET A 52 -14.31 -32.64 26.00
CA MET A 52 -13.57 -32.07 27.15
C MET A 52 -12.94 -30.73 26.80
N ALA A 53 -12.27 -30.63 25.65
CA ALA A 53 -11.65 -29.38 25.20
C ALA A 53 -12.71 -28.26 25.05
N LEU A 54 -13.84 -28.56 24.41
CA LEU A 54 -14.94 -27.61 24.26
C LEU A 54 -15.48 -27.17 25.64
N GLN A 55 -15.66 -28.10 26.55
CA GLN A 55 -16.12 -27.81 27.90
C GLN A 55 -15.15 -26.90 28.67
N TYR A 56 -13.84 -27.17 28.59
CA TYR A 56 -12.83 -26.29 29.19
C TYR A 56 -12.82 -24.90 28.57
N MET A 57 -12.92 -24.82 27.24
CA MET A 57 -12.95 -23.54 26.53
C MET A 57 -14.18 -22.70 26.88
N LEU A 58 -15.35 -23.33 27.08
CA LEU A 58 -16.57 -22.64 27.46
C LEU A 58 -16.58 -22.26 28.94
N HIS A 59 -15.99 -23.08 29.83
CA HIS A 59 -15.91 -22.78 31.25
C HIS A 59 -14.99 -21.61 31.57
N ASP A 60 -13.89 -21.49 30.82
CA ASP A 60 -12.93 -20.39 30.98
C ASP A 60 -12.72 -19.66 29.63
N TYR A 61 -13.85 -19.12 29.14
CA TYR A 61 -13.90 -18.48 27.82
C TYR A 61 -12.96 -17.29 27.69
N SER A 62 -12.64 -16.62 28.80
CA SER A 62 -11.69 -15.51 28.84
C SER A 62 -10.26 -15.91 28.44
N ARG A 63 -9.88 -17.19 28.66
CA ARG A 63 -8.57 -17.72 28.25
C ARG A 63 -8.52 -18.12 26.77
N PHE A 64 -9.66 -18.28 26.12
CA PHE A 64 -9.72 -18.55 24.69
C PHE A 64 -9.72 -17.23 23.90
N ARG A 65 -8.55 -16.64 23.76
CA ARG A 65 -8.36 -15.36 23.07
C ARG A 65 -8.06 -15.61 21.60
N VAL A 66 -8.95 -15.12 20.71
CA VAL A 66 -8.73 -15.04 19.26
C VAL A 66 -9.06 -13.61 18.86
N GLU A 67 -8.06 -12.85 18.50
CA GLU A 67 -8.16 -11.42 18.26
C GLU A 67 -7.12 -10.99 17.23
N THR A 68 -7.24 -9.80 16.67
CA THR A 68 -6.22 -9.24 15.80
C THR A 68 -4.99 -8.84 16.62
N ILE A 69 -3.82 -8.80 15.96
CA ILE A 69 -2.57 -8.35 16.58
C ILE A 69 -2.74 -6.98 17.24
N ASP A 70 -3.38 -6.05 16.54
CA ASP A 70 -3.59 -4.70 17.03
C ASP A 70 -4.53 -4.65 18.25
N SER A 71 -5.63 -5.44 18.24
CA SER A 71 -6.53 -5.55 19.43
C SER A 71 -5.80 -6.10 20.63
N PHE A 72 -4.91 -7.07 20.44
CA PHE A 72 -4.08 -7.61 21.51
C PHE A 72 -3.20 -6.53 22.11
N PHE A 73 -2.44 -5.81 21.29
CA PHE A 73 -1.55 -4.74 21.78
C PHE A 73 -2.32 -3.58 22.42
N GLN A 74 -3.51 -3.22 21.92
CA GLN A 74 -4.38 -2.25 22.60
C GLN A 74 -4.78 -2.71 24.01
N SER A 75 -5.15 -3.98 24.15
CA SER A 75 -5.49 -4.57 25.46
C SER A 75 -4.30 -4.52 26.43
N VAL A 76 -3.09 -4.82 25.91
CA VAL A 76 -1.83 -4.72 26.67
C VAL A 76 -1.59 -3.28 27.13
N MET A 77 -1.72 -2.31 26.23
CA MET A 77 -1.50 -0.90 26.51
C MET A 77 -2.48 -0.35 27.55
N ARG A 78 -3.75 -0.73 27.47
CA ARG A 78 -4.74 -0.35 28.52
C ARG A 78 -4.35 -0.86 29.89
N ASN A 79 -3.82 -2.06 29.97
CA ASN A 79 -3.37 -2.65 31.23
C ASN A 79 -2.09 -1.98 31.78
N LEU A 80 -1.27 -1.41 30.90
CA LEU A 80 -0.03 -0.72 31.23
C LEU A 80 -0.18 0.81 31.24
N ALA A 81 -1.38 1.35 31.07
CA ALA A 81 -1.60 2.79 30.92
C ALA A 81 -1.05 3.60 32.10
N ARG A 82 -1.18 3.07 33.33
CA ARG A 82 -0.69 3.72 34.56
C ARG A 82 0.84 3.76 34.60
N GLU A 83 1.50 2.67 34.22
CA GLU A 83 2.96 2.54 34.19
C GLU A 83 3.59 3.38 33.06
N LEU A 84 2.81 3.65 32.04
CA LEU A 84 3.19 4.50 30.91
C LEU A 84 2.90 5.98 31.13
N GLU A 85 2.43 6.35 32.34
CA GLU A 85 2.00 7.70 32.66
C GLU A 85 0.92 8.24 31.69
N LEU A 86 0.14 7.33 31.08
CA LEU A 86 -0.97 7.68 30.20
C LEU A 86 -2.22 8.01 31.02
N SER A 87 -3.01 8.95 30.50
CA SER A 87 -4.29 9.32 31.14
C SER A 87 -5.22 8.12 31.21
N PRO A 88 -5.95 7.89 32.32
CA PRO A 88 -6.96 6.84 32.43
C PRO A 88 -8.10 6.97 31.40
N ASN A 89 -8.36 8.19 30.93
CA ASN A 89 -9.37 8.51 29.92
C ASN A 89 -8.76 8.69 28.53
N LEU A 90 -7.81 7.85 28.18
CA LEU A 90 -7.13 7.90 26.89
C LEU A 90 -8.08 7.51 25.75
N ASN A 91 -8.31 8.41 24.82
CA ASN A 91 -9.03 8.11 23.58
C ASN A 91 -8.07 7.49 22.58
N ILE A 92 -8.33 6.21 22.23
CA ILE A 92 -7.53 5.55 21.19
C ILE A 92 -8.11 5.95 19.84
N GLU A 93 -7.31 6.70 19.06
CA GLU A 93 -7.67 7.14 17.74
C GLU A 93 -7.18 6.12 16.69
N LEU A 94 -8.11 5.68 15.86
CA LEU A 94 -7.85 4.71 14.80
C LEU A 94 -7.57 5.37 13.45
N ASN A 95 -8.01 6.63 13.31
CA ASN A 95 -7.94 7.36 12.05
C ASN A 95 -6.70 8.27 12.00
N ASN A 96 -5.55 7.69 11.69
CA ASN A 96 -4.32 8.45 11.51
C ASN A 96 -4.44 9.55 10.44
N SER A 97 -5.33 9.39 9.45
CA SER A 97 -5.47 10.37 8.37
C SER A 97 -6.17 11.65 8.84
N GLU A 98 -7.15 11.53 9.74
CA GLU A 98 -7.85 12.66 10.33
C GLU A 98 -6.92 13.47 11.25
N VAL A 99 -6.21 12.77 12.15
CA VAL A 99 -5.22 13.42 13.03
C VAL A 99 -4.13 14.14 12.24
N LEU A 100 -3.68 13.54 11.14
CA LEU A 100 -2.71 14.16 10.25
C LEU A 100 -3.27 15.38 9.54
N SER A 101 -4.53 15.31 9.11
CA SER A 101 -5.23 16.44 8.48
C SER A 101 -5.31 17.62 9.44
N ASP A 102 -5.80 17.39 10.65
CA ASP A 102 -5.87 18.42 11.72
C ASP A 102 -4.50 19.05 11.98
N ALA A 103 -3.46 18.23 12.08
CA ALA A 103 -2.11 18.70 12.38
C ALA A 103 -1.51 19.52 11.24
N VAL A 104 -1.72 19.11 9.99
CA VAL A 104 -1.24 19.87 8.82
C VAL A 104 -2.00 21.19 8.69
N ASP A 105 -3.31 21.19 8.89
CA ASP A 105 -4.13 22.40 8.83
C ASP A 105 -3.74 23.37 9.96
N SER A 106 -3.58 22.90 11.21
CA SER A 106 -3.05 23.69 12.33
C SER A 106 -1.66 24.24 12.06
N LEU A 107 -0.77 23.43 11.45
CA LEU A 107 0.58 23.88 11.06
C LEU A 107 0.51 25.01 10.03
N ILE A 108 -0.36 24.91 9.04
CA ILE A 108 -0.55 25.93 8.00
C ILE A 108 -1.14 27.22 8.61
N GLU A 109 -2.12 27.11 9.49
CA GLU A 109 -2.74 28.27 10.17
C GLU A 109 -1.77 29.03 11.07
N LYS A 110 -0.82 28.34 11.70
CA LYS A 110 0.22 28.93 12.56
C LYS A 110 1.39 29.56 11.78
N LEU A 111 1.39 29.49 10.43
CA LEU A 111 2.49 30.04 9.63
C LEU A 111 2.53 31.57 9.74
N THR A 112 3.70 32.07 10.03
CA THR A 112 4.01 33.50 10.00
C THR A 112 4.99 33.83 8.87
N PRO A 113 5.07 35.08 8.38
CA PRO A 113 6.04 35.47 7.34
C PRO A 113 7.50 35.14 7.69
N THR A 114 7.81 35.05 8.97
CA THR A 114 9.15 34.72 9.48
C THR A 114 9.38 33.23 9.74
N SER A 115 8.35 32.41 9.52
CA SER A 115 8.43 30.97 9.76
C SER A 115 9.36 30.29 8.74
N PRO A 116 10.37 29.51 9.19
CA PRO A 116 11.19 28.71 8.28
C PRO A 116 10.36 27.73 7.44
N VAL A 117 9.26 27.21 7.98
CA VAL A 117 8.36 26.29 7.30
C VAL A 117 7.71 26.94 6.08
N LEU A 118 7.36 28.24 6.18
CA LEU A 118 6.80 28.98 5.05
C LEU A 118 7.77 29.07 3.88
N ALA A 119 9.05 29.34 4.16
CA ALA A 119 10.07 29.39 3.12
C ALA A 119 10.20 28.07 2.37
N TRP A 120 10.15 26.94 3.08
CA TRP A 120 10.22 25.61 2.46
C TRP A 120 8.96 25.25 1.70
N LEU A 121 7.79 25.64 2.18
CA LEU A 121 6.53 25.47 1.44
C LEU A 121 6.55 26.25 0.13
N LEU A 122 7.05 27.49 0.15
CA LEU A 122 7.18 28.31 -1.05
C LEU A 122 8.19 27.71 -2.04
N ASP A 123 9.35 27.24 -1.56
CA ASP A 123 10.33 26.53 -2.41
C ASP A 123 9.73 25.28 -3.03
N TYR A 124 8.89 24.55 -2.29
CA TYR A 124 8.21 23.37 -2.77
C TYR A 124 7.12 23.70 -3.81
N ILE A 125 6.35 24.76 -3.59
CA ILE A 125 5.36 25.25 -4.57
C ILE A 125 6.05 25.64 -5.87
N ASP A 126 7.16 26.38 -5.77
CA ASP A 126 7.96 26.79 -6.93
C ASP A 126 8.50 25.60 -7.71
N GLU A 127 8.98 24.56 -7.03
CA GLU A 127 9.43 23.31 -7.65
C GLU A 127 8.27 22.64 -8.42
N ARG A 128 7.07 22.60 -7.82
CA ARG A 128 5.89 21.98 -8.43
C ARG A 128 5.38 22.74 -9.65
N ILE A 129 5.40 24.08 -9.58
CA ILE A 129 5.02 24.94 -10.71
C ILE A 129 5.99 24.74 -11.89
N ARG A 130 7.29 24.63 -11.62
CA ARG A 130 8.31 24.34 -12.66
C ARG A 130 8.12 22.97 -13.30
N ASP A 131 7.62 21.99 -12.54
CA ASP A 131 7.34 20.64 -13.02
C ASP A 131 5.97 20.50 -13.70
N ASP A 132 5.23 21.58 -13.88
CA ASP A 132 3.87 21.64 -14.47
C ASP A 132 2.86 20.73 -13.74
N LYS A 133 3.02 20.59 -12.41
CA LYS A 133 2.17 19.79 -11.54
C LYS A 133 1.19 20.66 -10.78
N ARG A 134 0.06 20.07 -10.36
CA ARG A 134 -0.95 20.79 -9.54
C ARG A 134 -0.32 21.29 -8.25
N TRP A 135 -0.69 22.51 -7.84
CA TRP A 135 -0.13 23.22 -6.68
C TRP A 135 -0.97 23.12 -5.39
N ASN A 136 -1.91 22.17 -5.31
CA ASN A 136 -2.63 21.93 -4.05
C ASN A 136 -1.68 21.31 -3.01
N VAL A 137 -0.99 22.20 -2.31
CA VAL A 137 0.08 21.85 -1.37
C VAL A 137 -0.44 21.10 -0.15
N SER A 138 -1.65 21.43 0.33
CA SER A 138 -2.21 20.82 1.54
C SER A 138 -2.33 19.30 1.38
N ASN A 139 -2.96 18.81 0.31
CA ASN A 139 -3.12 17.37 0.08
C ASN A 139 -1.79 16.63 -0.11
N GLU A 140 -0.80 17.28 -0.69
CA GLU A 140 0.51 16.67 -0.85
C GLU A 140 1.32 16.65 0.44
N VAL A 141 1.23 17.72 1.24
CA VAL A 141 1.82 17.76 2.60
C VAL A 141 1.17 16.69 3.48
N LYS A 142 -0.17 16.53 3.44
CA LYS A 142 -0.90 15.47 4.12
C LYS A 142 -0.44 14.08 3.64
N SER A 143 -0.32 13.89 2.33
CA SER A 143 0.17 12.63 1.76
C SER A 143 1.60 12.31 2.18
N PHE A 144 2.49 13.30 2.17
CA PHE A 144 3.87 13.15 2.64
C PHE A 144 3.94 12.95 4.15
N GLY A 145 3.12 13.65 4.91
CA GLY A 145 3.04 13.54 6.38
C GLY A 145 2.71 12.12 6.87
N ARG A 146 2.04 11.29 6.07
CA ARG A 146 1.75 9.88 6.42
C ARG A 146 2.99 9.07 6.79
N ASN A 147 4.16 9.46 6.29
CA ASN A 147 5.42 8.78 6.61
C ASN A 147 5.80 8.86 8.10
N ILE A 148 5.21 9.76 8.91
CA ILE A 148 5.46 9.79 10.36
C ILE A 148 4.93 8.53 11.07
N PHE A 149 3.96 7.82 10.46
CA PHE A 149 3.38 6.58 10.99
C PHE A 149 4.11 5.32 10.53
N ASP A 150 5.12 5.46 9.66
CA ASP A 150 5.93 4.32 9.22
C ASP A 150 6.87 3.86 10.36
N GLU A 151 6.97 2.54 10.57
CA GLU A 151 7.85 1.97 11.60
C GLU A 151 9.29 2.43 11.47
N SER A 152 9.78 2.58 10.24
CA SER A 152 11.14 3.06 9.98
C SER A 152 11.37 4.49 10.46
N TYR A 153 10.34 5.35 10.40
CA TYR A 153 10.40 6.70 10.94
C TYR A 153 10.25 6.68 12.47
N ILE A 154 9.30 5.90 13.00
CA ILE A 154 9.03 5.79 14.43
C ILE A 154 10.29 5.30 15.17
N GLU A 155 10.96 4.26 14.67
CA GLU A 155 12.18 3.71 15.26
C GLU A 155 13.33 4.72 15.33
N ARG A 156 13.46 5.55 14.30
CA ARG A 156 14.56 6.54 14.17
C ARG A 156 14.15 7.95 14.55
N GLY A 157 12.86 8.21 14.71
CA GLY A 157 12.26 9.54 14.84
C GLY A 157 12.81 10.34 16.00
N GLU A 158 13.10 9.71 17.15
CA GLU A 158 13.68 10.42 18.31
C GLU A 158 15.08 10.93 18.02
N LYS A 159 15.94 10.08 17.44
CA LYS A 159 17.30 10.48 17.03
C LYS A 159 17.25 11.54 15.92
N LEU A 160 16.35 11.38 14.98
CA LEU A 160 16.15 12.35 13.90
C LEU A 160 15.73 13.72 14.45
N ARG A 161 14.74 13.77 15.36
CA ARG A 161 14.31 15.02 16.02
C ARG A 161 15.45 15.69 16.77
N GLN A 162 16.26 14.91 17.51
CA GLN A 162 17.44 15.45 18.20
C GLN A 162 18.44 16.06 17.22
N CYS A 163 18.72 15.38 16.11
CA CYS A 163 19.59 15.90 15.05
C CYS A 163 19.04 17.17 14.41
N LEU A 164 17.74 17.21 14.13
CA LEU A 164 17.09 18.36 13.48
C LEU A 164 16.95 19.58 14.41
N ARG A 165 16.86 19.38 15.72
CA ARG A 165 16.89 20.46 16.73
C ARG A 165 18.27 21.09 16.92
N THR A 166 19.34 20.38 16.52
CA THR A 166 20.70 20.95 16.62
C THR A 166 20.89 22.03 15.55
N PRO A 167 21.23 23.26 15.94
CA PRO A 167 21.41 24.35 14.99
C PRO A 167 22.44 24.02 13.90
N ASN A 168 22.15 24.39 12.68
CA ASN A 168 23.01 24.22 11.50
C ASN A 168 23.26 22.77 11.02
N THR A 169 22.72 21.73 11.65
CA THR A 169 22.96 20.33 11.23
C THR A 169 22.58 20.11 9.77
N LEU A 170 21.39 20.58 9.35
CA LEU A 170 20.94 20.45 7.96
C LEU A 170 21.78 21.29 7.00
N LYS A 171 22.26 22.46 7.43
CA LYS A 171 23.15 23.29 6.62
C LYS A 171 24.48 22.58 6.37
N LEU A 172 25.09 22.07 7.41
CA LEU A 172 26.34 21.31 7.31
C LEU A 172 26.17 20.07 6.42
N TYR A 173 25.07 19.33 6.58
CA TYR A 173 24.79 18.17 5.75
C TYR A 173 24.58 18.54 4.28
N ARG A 174 23.87 19.64 4.02
CA ARG A 174 23.70 20.19 2.67
C ARG A 174 25.02 20.59 2.04
N ASP A 175 25.88 21.25 2.79
CA ASP A 175 27.17 21.68 2.30
C ASP A 175 28.05 20.45 1.95
N VAL A 176 28.10 19.43 2.80
CA VAL A 176 28.80 18.15 2.50
C VAL A 176 28.26 17.49 1.23
N LEU A 177 26.95 17.42 1.05
CA LEU A 177 26.37 16.82 -0.16
C LEU A 177 26.72 17.61 -1.44
N ARG A 178 26.76 18.95 -1.36
CA ARG A 178 27.18 19.80 -2.47
C ARG A 178 28.67 19.65 -2.79
N ASP A 179 29.50 19.53 -1.76
CA ASP A 179 30.94 19.28 -1.93
C ASP A 179 31.18 17.93 -2.61
N MET A 180 30.47 16.87 -2.19
CA MET A 180 30.53 15.55 -2.83
C MET A 180 30.05 15.58 -4.29
N GLU A 181 28.98 16.33 -4.59
CA GLU A 181 28.47 16.52 -5.95
C GLU A 181 29.52 17.23 -6.82
N THR A 182 30.08 18.33 -6.31
CA THR A 182 31.11 19.12 -7.00
C THR A 182 32.36 18.26 -7.25
N GLU A 183 32.86 17.55 -6.24
CA GLU A 183 34.01 16.67 -6.38
C GLU A 183 33.78 15.58 -7.45
N ALA A 184 32.58 14.96 -7.46
CA ALA A 184 32.25 13.95 -8.45
C ALA A 184 32.23 14.50 -9.88
N LEU A 185 31.70 15.72 -10.05
CA LEU A 185 31.67 16.41 -11.36
C LEU A 185 33.07 16.85 -11.81
N GLU A 186 33.88 17.42 -10.90
CA GLU A 186 35.23 17.86 -11.21
C GLU A 186 36.14 16.68 -11.61
N GLN A 187 36.03 15.54 -10.91
CA GLN A 187 36.76 14.35 -11.27
C GLN A 187 36.38 13.82 -12.65
N MET A 188 35.11 13.84 -13.02
CA MET A 188 34.70 13.41 -14.36
C MET A 188 35.09 14.44 -15.43
N LYS A 189 35.04 15.72 -15.10
CA LYS A 189 35.50 16.80 -15.99
C LYS A 189 37.00 16.69 -16.23
N SER A 190 37.82 16.30 -15.28
CA SER A 190 39.26 16.17 -15.45
C SER A 190 39.65 15.18 -16.57
N PHE A 191 38.84 14.16 -16.82
CA PHE A 191 39.04 13.24 -17.94
C PHE A 191 38.81 13.94 -19.31
N TYR A 192 37.88 14.88 -19.39
CA TYR A 192 37.71 15.71 -20.58
C TYR A 192 38.91 16.63 -20.76
N ASP A 193 39.38 17.29 -19.72
CA ASP A 193 40.50 18.22 -19.77
C ASP A 193 41.81 17.47 -20.16
N GLN A 194 42.02 16.25 -19.64
CA GLN A 194 43.13 15.39 -20.08
C GLN A 194 43.01 14.94 -21.51
N PHE A 195 41.80 14.57 -21.95
CA PHE A 195 41.57 14.18 -23.35
C PHE A 195 41.85 15.33 -24.32
N GLU A 196 41.42 16.54 -23.99
CA GLU A 196 41.67 17.75 -24.79
C GLU A 196 43.17 18.10 -24.81
N GLY A 197 43.84 18.05 -23.65
CA GLY A 197 45.27 18.28 -23.56
C GLY A 197 46.13 17.28 -24.36
N GLU A 198 45.77 16.00 -24.37
CA GLU A 198 46.44 15.00 -25.20
C GLU A 198 46.28 15.26 -26.70
N LEU A 199 45.10 15.69 -27.12
CA LEU A 199 44.86 16.06 -28.51
C LEU A 199 45.65 17.33 -28.91
N GLU A 200 45.59 18.38 -28.10
CA GLU A 200 46.32 19.63 -28.34
C GLU A 200 47.82 19.41 -28.38
N GLY A 201 48.37 18.60 -27.48
CA GLY A 201 49.79 18.24 -27.47
C GLY A 201 50.28 17.59 -28.76
N HIS A 202 49.37 16.99 -29.55
CA HIS A 202 49.66 16.40 -30.85
C HIS A 202 49.11 17.23 -32.00
N ALA A 203 48.69 18.48 -31.78
CA ALA A 203 48.03 19.36 -32.74
C ALA A 203 46.85 18.68 -33.46
N LEU A 204 46.01 18.00 -32.71
CA LEU A 204 44.77 17.33 -33.11
C LEU A 204 43.57 17.99 -32.45
N THR A 205 42.42 17.87 -33.09
CA THR A 205 41.14 18.29 -32.53
C THR A 205 40.17 17.11 -32.48
N PRO A 206 39.10 17.17 -31.71
CA PRO A 206 38.06 16.12 -31.69
C PRO A 206 37.48 15.85 -33.10
N GLU A 207 37.51 16.83 -34.00
CA GLU A 207 37.03 16.70 -35.38
C GLU A 207 37.92 15.81 -36.25
N ASP A 208 39.19 15.69 -35.91
CA ASP A 208 40.15 14.81 -36.61
C ASP A 208 39.92 13.32 -36.31
N LEU A 209 39.22 13.04 -35.25
CA LEU A 209 38.87 11.68 -34.83
C LEU A 209 37.71 11.13 -35.65
N LYS A 210 37.59 9.80 -35.67
CA LYS A 210 36.50 9.12 -36.38
C LYS A 210 35.14 9.52 -35.82
N GLY A 211 34.28 10.06 -36.70
CA GLY A 211 32.96 10.55 -36.36
C GLY A 211 32.94 12.00 -35.87
N GLY A 212 34.11 12.67 -35.84
CA GLY A 212 34.24 14.08 -35.48
C GLY A 212 33.54 14.42 -34.13
N ALA A 213 32.80 15.51 -34.13
CA ALA A 213 32.08 15.97 -32.96
C ALA A 213 31.05 14.97 -32.40
N ARG A 214 30.58 14.00 -33.21
CA ARG A 214 29.64 12.94 -32.80
C ARG A 214 30.32 11.62 -32.44
N GLY A 215 31.64 11.52 -32.65
CA GLY A 215 32.45 10.38 -32.33
C GLY A 215 32.73 10.23 -30.83
N ILE A 216 33.89 9.62 -30.50
CA ILE A 216 34.29 9.37 -29.12
C ILE A 216 34.48 10.66 -28.31
N GLY A 217 34.80 11.78 -28.93
CA GLY A 217 34.85 13.10 -28.30
C GLY A 217 33.54 13.53 -27.67
N SER A 218 32.41 13.02 -28.18
CA SER A 218 31.09 13.27 -27.54
C SER A 218 30.96 12.59 -26.19
N TYR A 219 31.62 11.45 -25.94
CA TYR A 219 31.65 10.79 -24.64
C TYR A 219 32.33 11.69 -23.61
N PHE A 220 33.54 12.19 -23.89
CA PHE A 220 34.25 13.06 -22.95
C PHE A 220 33.52 14.38 -22.71
N ARG A 221 32.87 14.96 -23.72
CA ARG A 221 31.99 16.13 -23.54
C ARG A 221 30.83 15.85 -22.62
N LYS A 222 30.19 14.68 -22.71
CA LYS A 222 29.13 14.29 -21.78
C LYS A 222 29.63 14.15 -20.33
N LEU A 223 30.85 13.66 -20.12
CA LEU A 223 31.48 13.63 -18.80
C LEU A 223 31.66 15.05 -18.27
N ARG A 224 32.19 15.99 -19.08
CA ARG A 224 32.31 17.41 -18.72
C ARG A 224 30.95 18.03 -18.33
N ASP A 225 29.92 17.72 -19.09
CA ASP A 225 28.56 18.26 -18.90
C ASP A 225 27.79 17.54 -17.78
N GLY A 226 28.40 16.59 -17.07
CA GLY A 226 27.78 15.84 -15.96
C GLY A 226 26.70 14.84 -16.39
N ARG A 227 26.69 14.44 -17.68
CA ARG A 227 25.79 13.41 -18.22
C ARG A 227 26.43 12.03 -18.10
N LEU A 228 26.33 11.44 -16.92
CA LEU A 228 27.06 10.21 -16.55
C LEU A 228 26.22 8.94 -16.67
N SER A 229 24.94 9.02 -17.00
CA SER A 229 24.05 7.85 -17.02
C SER A 229 24.39 6.89 -18.17
N ASP A 230 24.13 5.60 -17.96
CA ASP A 230 24.37 4.59 -18.99
C ASP A 230 23.58 4.87 -20.27
N LYS A 231 22.37 5.41 -20.16
CA LYS A 231 21.53 5.83 -21.30
C LYS A 231 22.19 6.93 -22.14
N ASP A 232 22.93 7.82 -21.50
CA ASP A 232 23.58 8.93 -22.17
C ASP A 232 24.88 8.53 -22.88
N VAL A 233 25.67 7.64 -22.28
CA VAL A 233 27.05 7.40 -22.71
C VAL A 233 27.28 6.06 -23.37
N LEU A 234 26.54 4.99 -22.97
CA LEU A 234 26.76 3.66 -23.56
C LEU A 234 26.20 3.60 -24.98
N ASN A 235 27.12 3.43 -25.95
CA ASN A 235 26.76 3.25 -27.33
C ASN A 235 27.84 2.42 -28.07
N ALA A 236 27.54 2.02 -29.29
CA ALA A 236 28.47 1.24 -30.11
C ALA A 236 29.81 1.96 -30.36
N THR A 237 29.80 3.30 -30.41
CA THR A 237 31.03 4.09 -30.61
C THR A 237 31.98 3.91 -29.42
N LEU A 238 31.49 3.98 -28.19
CA LEU A 238 32.29 3.76 -26.98
C LEU A 238 32.88 2.34 -26.97
N GLN A 239 32.03 1.33 -27.20
CA GLN A 239 32.47 -0.08 -27.21
C GLN A 239 33.54 -0.34 -28.28
N ASN A 240 33.35 0.18 -29.50
CA ASN A 240 34.32 0.05 -30.57
C ASN A 240 35.62 0.78 -30.25
N SER A 241 35.56 1.95 -29.62
CA SER A 241 36.76 2.73 -29.27
C SER A 241 37.57 2.11 -28.15
N LEU A 242 36.90 1.41 -27.19
CA LEU A 242 37.58 0.61 -26.18
C LEU A 242 38.24 -0.65 -26.73
N ALA A 243 37.65 -1.24 -27.80
CA ALA A 243 38.13 -2.51 -28.36
C ALA A 243 39.37 -2.37 -29.24
N ASP A 244 39.48 -1.35 -30.08
CA ASP A 244 40.62 -1.20 -31.02
C ASP A 244 40.92 0.27 -31.32
N ALA A 245 42.20 0.64 -31.27
CA ALA A 245 42.71 1.97 -31.60
C ALA A 245 42.42 2.37 -33.06
N LYS A 246 42.26 1.41 -33.95
CA LYS A 246 41.88 1.69 -35.36
C LYS A 246 40.50 2.35 -35.48
N ASN A 247 39.69 2.20 -34.47
CA ASN A 247 38.35 2.82 -34.46
C ASN A 247 38.35 4.32 -34.09
N TRP A 248 39.50 4.86 -33.72
CA TRP A 248 39.68 6.28 -33.41
C TRP A 248 40.00 7.13 -34.66
N ALA A 249 40.54 6.53 -35.72
CA ALA A 249 40.91 7.23 -36.94
C ALA A 249 39.96 6.94 -38.12
N THR A 250 39.74 7.92 -38.98
CA THR A 250 39.05 7.73 -40.26
C THR A 250 40.01 7.08 -41.26
N LYS A 251 39.49 6.24 -42.16
CA LYS A 251 40.31 5.54 -43.18
C LYS A 251 41.03 6.51 -44.12
N THR A 252 40.46 7.70 -44.34
CA THR A 252 40.92 8.74 -45.28
C THR A 252 41.74 9.85 -44.60
N SER A 253 41.99 9.79 -43.32
CA SER A 253 42.76 10.81 -42.59
C SER A 253 44.25 10.71 -42.96
N SER A 254 44.87 11.83 -43.31
CA SER A 254 46.32 11.94 -43.53
C SER A 254 47.14 11.71 -42.26
N ARG A 255 46.53 11.88 -41.07
CA ARG A 255 47.18 11.70 -39.75
C ARG A 255 46.74 10.42 -39.05
N LYS A 256 46.31 9.41 -39.81
CA LYS A 256 45.75 8.17 -39.28
C LYS A 256 46.70 7.44 -38.34
N ASP A 257 48.00 7.32 -38.70
CA ASP A 257 48.94 6.57 -37.90
C ASP A 257 49.30 7.30 -36.59
N ASP A 258 49.34 8.63 -36.60
CA ASP A 258 49.51 9.46 -35.39
C ASP A 258 48.35 9.27 -34.44
N ILE A 259 47.11 9.30 -34.94
CA ILE A 259 45.89 9.11 -34.16
C ILE A 259 45.85 7.69 -33.54
N ILE A 260 46.21 6.65 -34.33
CA ILE A 260 46.25 5.27 -33.84
C ILE A 260 47.31 5.09 -32.76
N CYS A 261 48.49 5.73 -32.93
CA CYS A 261 49.56 5.71 -31.96
C CYS A 261 49.09 6.36 -30.63
N LEU A 262 48.58 7.59 -30.72
CA LEU A 262 48.06 8.34 -29.57
C LEU A 262 46.91 7.59 -28.85
N ALA A 263 46.00 6.98 -29.63
CA ALA A 263 44.92 6.18 -29.09
C ALA A 263 45.43 5.01 -28.26
N LYS A 264 46.49 4.31 -28.71
CA LYS A 264 47.08 3.18 -27.99
C LYS A 264 47.83 3.60 -26.72
N THR A 265 48.58 4.71 -26.79
CA THR A 265 49.47 5.14 -25.71
C THR A 265 48.74 5.87 -24.60
N SER A 266 47.79 6.73 -24.94
CA SER A 266 47.14 7.64 -23.98
C SER A 266 45.61 7.54 -23.96
N LEU A 267 44.93 7.59 -25.12
CA LEU A 267 43.48 7.81 -25.12
C LEU A 267 42.66 6.58 -24.71
N ILE A 268 43.06 5.35 -25.05
CA ILE A 268 42.38 4.13 -24.63
C ILE A 268 42.56 3.91 -23.12
N PRO A 269 43.77 3.99 -22.51
CA PRO A 269 43.94 3.94 -21.10
C PRO A 269 43.10 4.98 -20.33
N LEU A 270 43.08 6.22 -20.85
CA LEU A 270 42.25 7.31 -20.28
C LEU A 270 40.75 6.97 -20.31
N LEU A 271 40.28 6.46 -21.45
CA LEU A 271 38.89 6.05 -21.67
C LEU A 271 38.50 4.88 -20.73
N GLN A 272 39.40 3.90 -20.57
CA GLN A 272 39.19 2.76 -19.67
C GLN A 272 39.08 3.20 -18.21
N GLU A 273 39.93 4.10 -17.76
CA GLU A 273 39.89 4.63 -16.40
C GLU A 273 38.66 5.50 -16.19
N ALA A 274 38.30 6.35 -17.15
CA ALA A 274 37.06 7.15 -17.09
C ALA A 274 35.83 6.24 -16.96
N GLU A 275 35.75 5.16 -17.76
CA GLU A 275 34.60 4.25 -17.74
C GLU A 275 34.60 3.37 -16.46
N ARG A 276 35.75 3.08 -15.87
CA ARG A 276 35.86 2.40 -14.58
C ARG A 276 35.29 3.24 -13.44
N MET A 277 35.54 4.55 -13.45
CA MET A 277 35.10 5.48 -12.39
C MET A 277 33.68 5.98 -12.58
N ARG A 278 33.24 6.19 -13.82
CA ARG A 278 31.96 6.81 -14.17
C ARG A 278 30.75 6.20 -13.45
N PRO A 279 30.54 4.87 -13.41
CA PRO A 279 29.33 4.31 -12.78
C PRO A 279 29.24 4.67 -11.30
N GLN A 280 30.35 4.65 -10.57
CA GLN A 280 30.38 5.03 -9.16
C GLN A 280 30.12 6.53 -8.98
N ARG A 281 30.72 7.40 -9.82
CA ARG A 281 30.48 8.85 -9.75
C ARG A 281 29.06 9.22 -10.13
N ASN A 282 28.46 8.53 -11.10
CA ASN A 282 27.05 8.66 -11.40
C ASN A 282 26.15 8.30 -10.21
N ARG A 283 26.46 7.21 -9.51
CA ARG A 283 25.74 6.86 -8.26
C ARG A 283 25.87 7.94 -7.19
N THR A 284 27.08 8.44 -6.95
CA THR A 284 27.31 9.54 -6.00
C THR A 284 26.51 10.77 -6.37
N LEU A 285 26.58 11.21 -7.62
CA LEU A 285 25.88 12.38 -8.14
C LEU A 285 24.36 12.25 -7.96
N ASN A 286 23.79 11.13 -8.37
CA ASN A 286 22.37 10.87 -8.21
C ASN A 286 21.95 10.79 -6.76
N SER A 287 22.76 10.16 -5.90
CA SER A 287 22.47 10.08 -4.45
C SER A 287 22.49 11.46 -3.79
N CYS A 288 23.49 12.30 -4.12
CA CYS A 288 23.56 13.67 -3.61
C CYS A 288 22.35 14.50 -4.06
N ARG A 289 22.02 14.45 -5.36
CA ARG A 289 20.86 15.18 -5.90
C ARG A 289 19.54 14.77 -5.27
N LEU A 290 19.28 13.45 -5.16
CA LEU A 290 18.09 12.93 -4.50
C LEU A 290 18.03 13.33 -3.03
N SER A 291 19.15 13.25 -2.31
CA SER A 291 19.22 13.65 -0.91
C SER A 291 18.94 15.13 -0.74
N LEU A 292 19.55 16.00 -1.57
CA LEU A 292 19.32 17.44 -1.55
C LEU A 292 17.85 17.78 -1.86
N GLN A 293 17.25 17.13 -2.83
CA GLN A 293 15.84 17.32 -3.20
C GLN A 293 14.89 17.00 -2.05
N HIS A 294 15.22 15.98 -1.23
CA HIS A 294 14.33 15.54 -0.14
C HIS A 294 14.68 16.14 1.23
N LEU A 295 15.78 16.86 1.35
CA LEU A 295 16.24 17.38 2.64
C LEU A 295 15.26 18.39 3.27
N ASN A 296 14.66 19.26 2.46
CA ASN A 296 13.65 20.21 2.93
C ASN A 296 12.36 19.48 3.38
N LYS A 297 12.01 18.39 2.70
CA LYS A 297 10.84 17.56 3.06
C LYS A 297 11.04 16.87 4.42
N LEU A 298 12.27 16.47 4.76
CA LEU A 298 12.57 15.86 6.06
C LEU A 298 12.31 16.82 7.21
N GLN A 299 12.60 18.11 7.03
CA GLN A 299 12.36 19.14 8.03
C GLN A 299 10.86 19.41 8.20
N LEU A 300 10.12 19.46 7.09
CA LEU A 300 8.66 19.55 7.12
C LEU A 300 8.04 18.36 7.87
N LEU A 301 8.54 17.16 7.63
CA LEU A 301 8.08 15.95 8.32
C LEU A 301 8.25 16.03 9.84
N ASN A 302 9.38 16.59 10.30
CA ASN A 302 9.60 16.81 11.73
C ASN A 302 8.60 17.80 12.34
N HIS A 303 8.28 18.89 11.64
CA HIS A 303 7.27 19.85 12.13
C HIS A 303 5.87 19.26 12.17
N ILE A 304 5.50 18.45 11.17
CA ILE A 304 4.24 17.70 11.18
C ILE A 304 4.18 16.74 12.38
N ASP A 305 5.25 15.97 12.62
CA ASP A 305 5.32 15.05 13.77
C ASP A 305 5.21 15.80 15.11
N GLU A 306 5.87 16.95 15.26
CA GLU A 306 5.78 17.79 16.45
C GLU A 306 4.36 18.32 16.66
N GLU A 307 3.68 18.76 15.61
CA GLU A 307 2.30 19.26 15.68
C GLU A 307 1.32 18.12 16.01
N VAL A 308 1.42 16.96 15.36
CA VAL A 308 0.63 15.76 15.69
C VAL A 308 0.77 15.40 17.16
N ARG A 309 1.99 15.39 17.70
CA ARG A 309 2.23 15.07 19.12
C ARG A 309 1.67 16.13 20.06
N THR A 310 1.66 17.38 19.65
CA THR A 310 1.10 18.48 20.43
C THR A 310 -0.41 18.38 20.50
N LEU A 311 -1.08 18.26 19.37
CA LEU A 311 -2.53 18.08 19.30
C LEU A 311 -3.01 16.81 20.01
N ASN A 312 -2.28 15.72 19.87
CA ASN A 312 -2.64 14.47 20.57
C ASN A 312 -2.55 14.61 22.09
N ARG A 313 -1.59 15.37 22.62
CA ARG A 313 -1.51 15.69 24.07
C ARG A 313 -2.65 16.61 24.51
N GLU A 314 -2.96 17.63 23.72
CA GLU A 314 -4.04 18.59 24.01
C GLU A 314 -5.41 17.91 24.04
N HIS A 315 -5.65 16.97 23.15
CA HIS A 315 -6.92 16.22 23.03
C HIS A 315 -6.95 14.89 23.79
N ASN A 316 -5.91 14.56 24.57
CA ASN A 316 -5.77 13.26 25.23
C ASN A 316 -5.98 12.06 24.28
N ARG A 317 -5.52 12.23 23.02
CA ARG A 317 -5.58 11.18 21.98
C ARG A 317 -4.29 10.35 21.97
N PHE A 318 -4.45 9.06 21.73
CA PHE A 318 -3.35 8.13 21.54
C PHE A 318 -3.54 7.38 20.24
N LEU A 319 -2.55 7.43 19.36
CA LEU A 319 -2.63 6.79 18.06
C LEU A 319 -2.35 5.28 18.17
N LEU A 320 -3.14 4.50 17.46
CA LEU A 320 -2.90 3.05 17.38
C LEU A 320 -1.51 2.73 16.80
N SER A 321 -1.02 3.51 15.85
CA SER A 321 0.33 3.36 15.28
C SER A 321 1.44 3.48 16.33
N ASP A 322 1.25 4.28 17.38
CA ASP A 322 2.24 4.47 18.45
C ASP A 322 2.25 3.33 19.47
N THR A 323 1.19 2.51 19.52
CA THR A 323 1.04 1.38 20.47
C THR A 323 2.22 0.41 20.36
N ASN A 324 2.54 -0.01 19.13
CA ASN A 324 3.62 -0.97 18.88
C ASN A 324 4.98 -0.40 19.25
N ALA A 325 5.21 0.88 18.97
CA ALA A 325 6.46 1.57 19.28
C ALA A 325 6.67 1.76 20.78
N LEU A 326 5.62 2.15 21.49
CA LEU A 326 5.70 2.34 22.93
C LEU A 326 5.92 1.03 23.66
N LEU A 327 5.22 -0.03 23.27
CA LEU A 327 5.42 -1.37 23.79
C LEU A 327 6.85 -1.87 23.50
N HIS A 328 7.35 -1.66 22.28
CA HIS A 328 8.72 -2.01 21.89
C HIS A 328 9.76 -1.28 22.75
N LYS A 329 9.55 -0.01 23.04
CA LYS A 329 10.42 0.77 23.92
C LYS A 329 10.42 0.22 25.36
N LEU A 330 9.25 -0.07 25.93
CA LEU A 330 9.11 -0.67 27.26
C LEU A 330 9.82 -2.01 27.37
N VAL A 331 9.67 -2.83 26.35
CA VAL A 331 10.27 -4.16 26.27
C VAL A 331 11.80 -4.10 26.17
N ARG A 332 12.35 -3.09 25.51
CA ARG A 332 13.80 -2.91 25.34
C ARG A 332 14.48 -2.22 26.52
N GLU A 333 13.81 -1.24 27.14
CA GLU A 333 14.37 -0.40 28.19
C GLU A 333 14.01 -0.88 29.59
N GLY A 334 12.94 -1.65 29.73
CA GLY A 334 12.41 -2.16 30.98
C GLY A 334 12.76 -3.62 31.26
N ASP A 335 12.43 -4.06 32.47
CA ASP A 335 12.45 -5.47 32.83
C ASP A 335 11.29 -6.16 32.07
N SER A 336 11.60 -6.91 31.03
CA SER A 336 10.60 -7.59 30.19
C SER A 336 9.67 -8.46 31.04
N SER A 337 10.16 -9.00 32.18
CA SER A 337 9.38 -9.79 33.10
C SER A 337 8.19 -9.02 33.68
N PHE A 338 8.34 -7.72 33.98
CA PHE A 338 7.30 -6.86 34.52
C PHE A 338 6.13 -6.66 33.54
N VAL A 339 6.44 -6.41 32.27
CA VAL A 339 5.41 -6.27 31.22
C VAL A 339 4.58 -7.56 31.12
N PHE A 340 5.24 -8.72 31.16
CA PHE A 340 4.59 -10.02 31.06
C PHE A 340 3.82 -10.40 32.32
N GLU A 341 4.31 -10.06 33.50
CA GLU A 341 3.61 -10.25 34.77
C GLU A 341 2.28 -9.47 34.79
N LYS A 342 2.26 -8.26 34.25
CA LYS A 342 1.07 -7.41 34.17
C LYS A 342 0.09 -7.82 33.07
N ILE A 343 0.56 -8.29 31.94
CA ILE A 343 -0.29 -8.80 30.83
C ILE A 343 -1.03 -10.08 31.29
N GLY A 344 -0.63 -10.61 32.41
CA GLY A 344 -1.12 -11.86 32.96
C GLY A 344 -0.25 -13.02 32.51
N ALA A 345 0.46 -13.59 33.45
CA ALA A 345 1.36 -14.73 33.32
C ALA A 345 0.73 -16.01 32.72
N ASN A 346 -0.40 -15.91 32.07
CA ASN A 346 -1.24 -17.02 31.62
C ASN A 346 -1.24 -17.25 30.11
N ILE A 347 -0.51 -16.45 29.30
CA ILE A 347 -0.37 -16.72 27.86
C ILE A 347 0.75 -17.73 27.69
N ARG A 348 0.36 -19.01 27.60
CA ARG A 348 1.33 -20.11 27.44
C ARG A 348 1.54 -20.48 25.99
N ASN A 349 0.46 -20.53 25.22
CA ASN A 349 0.48 -20.95 23.81
C ASN A 349 0.14 -19.76 22.93
N VAL A 350 1.01 -19.45 21.99
CA VAL A 350 0.82 -18.39 21.00
C VAL A 350 0.63 -19.02 19.62
N MET A 351 -0.49 -18.68 18.96
CA MET A 351 -0.77 -19.07 17.59
C MET A 351 -0.95 -17.83 16.75
N ILE A 352 -0.12 -17.67 15.71
CA ILE A 352 -0.19 -16.53 14.79
C ILE A 352 -0.50 -17.04 13.40
N ASP A 353 -1.58 -16.54 12.81
CA ASP A 353 -1.96 -16.81 11.42
C ASP A 353 -1.59 -15.62 10.53
N GLU A 354 -1.44 -15.87 9.22
CA GLU A 354 -1.05 -14.86 8.22
C GLU A 354 0.25 -14.11 8.61
N PHE A 355 1.21 -14.83 9.17
CA PHE A 355 2.42 -14.25 9.78
C PHE A 355 3.28 -13.44 8.81
N GLN A 356 3.21 -13.68 7.49
CA GLN A 356 3.92 -12.92 6.47
C GLN A 356 3.53 -11.44 6.41
N ASP A 357 2.41 -11.07 7.03
CA ASP A 357 1.94 -9.67 7.11
C ASP A 357 2.38 -8.97 8.40
N THR A 358 3.04 -9.69 9.30
CA THR A 358 3.55 -9.15 10.57
C THR A 358 4.73 -8.23 10.31
N SER A 359 4.73 -7.07 10.96
CA SER A 359 5.85 -6.14 10.89
C SER A 359 7.00 -6.56 11.80
N ARG A 360 8.18 -5.97 11.58
CA ARG A 360 9.36 -6.23 12.41
C ARG A 360 9.12 -5.86 13.87
N MET A 361 8.52 -4.72 14.10
CA MET A 361 8.22 -4.23 15.46
C MET A 361 7.19 -5.10 16.17
N GLN A 362 6.13 -5.52 15.46
CA GLN A 362 5.15 -6.47 15.99
C GLN A 362 5.82 -7.81 16.35
N TRP A 363 6.69 -8.32 15.48
CA TRP A 363 7.43 -9.56 15.74
C TRP A 363 8.32 -9.44 16.98
N ASP A 364 9.10 -8.38 17.10
CA ASP A 364 9.99 -8.19 18.25
C ASP A 364 9.20 -8.13 19.57
N ASN A 365 7.99 -7.57 19.55
CA ASN A 365 7.08 -7.59 20.70
C ASN A 365 6.52 -8.99 21.00
N PHE A 366 6.05 -9.72 19.97
CA PHE A 366 5.52 -11.08 20.16
C PHE A 366 6.58 -12.11 20.51
N ARG A 367 7.78 -11.94 19.99
CA ARG A 367 8.89 -12.88 20.19
C ARG A 367 9.13 -13.15 21.67
N LEU A 368 9.03 -12.16 22.52
CA LEU A 368 9.25 -12.31 23.96
C LEU A 368 8.15 -13.13 24.63
N LEU A 369 6.88 -12.89 24.27
CA LEU A 369 5.74 -13.71 24.73
C LEU A 369 5.91 -15.16 24.30
N LEU A 370 6.35 -15.39 23.09
CA LEU A 370 6.59 -16.71 22.54
C LEU A 370 7.72 -17.41 23.29
N LEU A 371 8.83 -16.72 23.55
CA LEU A 371 9.96 -17.26 24.31
C LEU A 371 9.59 -17.60 25.74
N GLU A 372 8.77 -16.79 26.41
CA GLU A 372 8.28 -17.06 27.76
C GLU A 372 7.43 -18.35 27.78
N GLY A 373 6.46 -18.49 26.86
CA GLY A 373 5.66 -19.71 26.74
C GLY A 373 6.52 -20.95 26.48
N LEU A 374 7.50 -20.85 25.56
CA LEU A 374 8.43 -21.94 25.26
C LEU A 374 9.30 -22.31 26.45
N SER A 375 9.75 -21.34 27.26
CA SER A 375 10.54 -21.59 28.48
C SER A 375 9.76 -22.40 29.52
N GLN A 376 8.45 -22.24 29.55
CA GLN A 376 7.50 -22.98 30.41
C GLN A 376 7.11 -24.35 29.82
N GLY A 377 7.68 -24.73 28.67
CA GLY A 377 7.42 -26.00 27.99
C GLY A 377 6.11 -26.03 27.21
N ALA A 378 5.55 -24.87 26.87
CA ALA A 378 4.39 -24.79 26.02
C ALA A 378 4.78 -24.81 24.54
N ASP A 379 3.90 -25.32 23.67
CA ASP A 379 4.07 -25.30 22.23
C ASP A 379 3.38 -24.06 21.64
N SER A 380 3.99 -23.51 20.60
CA SER A 380 3.44 -22.37 19.84
C SER A 380 3.42 -22.69 18.35
N LEU A 381 2.55 -22.01 17.58
CA LEU A 381 2.36 -22.26 16.16
C LEU A 381 2.36 -20.95 15.39
N ILE A 382 3.17 -20.90 14.34
CA ILE A 382 3.19 -19.80 13.38
C ILE A 382 2.77 -20.35 12.03
N VAL A 383 1.78 -19.74 11.40
CA VAL A 383 1.26 -20.12 10.09
C VAL A 383 1.35 -18.92 9.16
N GLY A 384 1.81 -19.16 7.93
CA GLY A 384 1.90 -18.12 6.92
C GLY A 384 2.46 -18.62 5.60
N ASP A 385 2.37 -17.78 4.58
CA ASP A 385 2.92 -18.04 3.26
C ASP A 385 3.60 -16.78 2.73
N VAL A 386 4.92 -16.82 2.58
CA VAL A 386 5.72 -15.68 2.08
C VAL A 386 5.24 -15.16 0.72
N LYS A 387 4.68 -16.05 -0.12
CA LYS A 387 4.15 -15.73 -1.45
C LYS A 387 2.84 -14.91 -1.40
N GLN A 388 2.14 -14.92 -0.26
CA GLN A 388 0.91 -14.16 -0.02
C GLN A 388 1.14 -12.83 0.70
N SER A 389 2.39 -12.39 0.85
CA SER A 389 2.70 -11.09 1.47
C SER A 389 2.38 -9.95 0.50
N ILE A 390 1.28 -9.25 0.72
CA ILE A 390 0.82 -8.11 -0.09
C ILE A 390 0.65 -6.82 0.73
N TYR A 391 1.00 -6.84 2.02
CA TYR A 391 0.86 -5.70 2.94
C TYR A 391 2.19 -5.05 3.32
N ARG A 392 3.19 -5.05 2.41
CA ARG A 392 4.47 -4.36 2.64
C ARG A 392 4.29 -2.85 2.89
N TRP A 393 3.29 -2.25 2.28
CA TRP A 393 2.92 -0.85 2.51
C TRP A 393 2.34 -0.56 3.90
N ARG A 394 2.02 -1.62 4.68
CA ARG A 394 1.68 -1.58 6.11
C ARG A 394 2.82 -2.12 6.99
N ASN A 395 4.06 -2.07 6.50
CA ASN A 395 5.26 -2.57 7.18
C ASN A 395 5.33 -4.10 7.38
N GLY A 396 4.48 -4.90 6.70
CA GLY A 396 4.59 -6.35 6.69
C GLY A 396 5.95 -6.80 6.11
N ASP A 397 6.65 -7.67 6.84
CA ASP A 397 7.97 -8.16 6.44
C ASP A 397 7.98 -9.70 6.31
N TRP A 398 7.74 -10.18 5.09
CA TRP A 398 7.78 -11.61 4.78
C TRP A 398 9.17 -12.24 5.03
N GLY A 399 10.23 -11.43 5.07
CA GLY A 399 11.59 -11.88 5.36
C GLY A 399 11.71 -12.50 6.74
N ILE A 400 10.89 -12.08 7.71
CA ILE A 400 10.86 -12.64 9.06
C ILE A 400 10.42 -14.11 8.99
N LEU A 401 9.29 -14.40 8.30
CA LEU A 401 8.79 -15.77 8.13
C LEU A 401 9.81 -16.65 7.40
N ASN A 402 10.40 -16.13 6.32
CA ASN A 402 11.40 -16.84 5.52
C ASN A 402 12.68 -17.18 6.30
N SER A 403 13.00 -16.41 7.34
CA SER A 403 14.18 -16.59 8.18
C SER A 403 13.93 -17.36 9.49
N LEU A 404 12.67 -17.60 9.88
CA LEU A 404 12.33 -18.36 11.09
C LEU A 404 12.90 -19.78 11.11
N GLY A 405 13.04 -20.41 9.95
CA GLY A 405 13.69 -21.72 9.80
C GLY A 405 15.21 -21.70 9.84
N ASN A 406 15.83 -20.54 9.76
CA ASN A 406 17.27 -20.36 9.77
C ASN A 406 17.75 -20.04 11.20
N LYS A 407 18.94 -20.55 11.57
CA LYS A 407 19.56 -20.34 12.89
C LYS A 407 19.83 -18.86 13.26
N GLU A 408 19.64 -17.94 12.34
CA GLU A 408 19.92 -16.50 12.48
C GLU A 408 18.85 -15.72 13.24
N LEU A 409 17.62 -16.20 13.27
CA LEU A 409 16.58 -15.63 14.14
C LEU A 409 16.59 -16.36 15.47
N ASN A 410 17.39 -15.84 16.37
CA ASN A 410 17.58 -16.23 17.75
C ASN A 410 16.24 -16.47 18.51
N LEU A 411 15.63 -17.64 18.33
CA LEU A 411 14.75 -18.21 19.33
C LEU A 411 15.56 -18.94 20.42
N ASN A 412 16.81 -18.50 20.61
CA ASN A 412 17.73 -18.79 21.71
C ASN A 412 17.69 -20.23 22.23
N SER A 413 17.91 -21.24 21.42
CA SER A 413 17.95 -22.65 21.84
C SER A 413 16.65 -23.43 21.70
N PHE A 414 15.53 -22.84 21.31
CA PHE A 414 14.31 -23.59 21.06
C PHE A 414 14.28 -24.08 19.60
N PRO A 415 14.12 -25.38 19.34
CA PRO A 415 14.08 -25.92 17.98
C PRO A 415 12.80 -25.47 17.28
N VAL A 416 12.95 -24.87 16.09
CA VAL A 416 11.82 -24.57 15.21
C VAL A 416 11.65 -25.72 14.21
N ARG A 417 10.48 -26.33 14.20
CA ARG A 417 10.10 -27.34 13.21
C ARG A 417 9.31 -26.63 12.09
N VAL A 418 9.87 -26.64 10.90
CA VAL A 418 9.23 -26.10 9.71
C VAL A 418 8.55 -27.22 8.93
N GLU A 419 7.26 -27.05 8.66
CA GLU A 419 6.46 -27.98 7.83
C GLU A 419 5.79 -27.22 6.70
N THR A 420 5.92 -27.71 5.48
CA THR A 420 5.27 -27.12 4.30
C THR A 420 3.98 -27.88 3.99
N LEU A 421 2.87 -27.15 3.85
CA LEU A 421 1.59 -27.71 3.39
C LEU A 421 1.57 -27.71 1.87
N LYS A 422 1.85 -28.86 1.26
CA LYS A 422 1.93 -29.01 -0.20
C LYS A 422 0.58 -29.19 -0.89
N THR A 423 -0.41 -29.73 -0.18
CA THR A 423 -1.70 -30.10 -0.76
C THR A 423 -2.65 -28.90 -0.79
N ASN A 424 -3.03 -28.45 -1.99
CA ASN A 424 -4.08 -27.47 -2.21
C ASN A 424 -5.45 -28.16 -2.23
N ARG A 425 -6.32 -27.81 -1.27
CA ARG A 425 -7.66 -28.39 -1.12
C ARG A 425 -8.77 -27.44 -1.58
N ARG A 426 -8.41 -26.23 -1.96
CA ARG A 426 -9.34 -25.18 -2.40
C ARG A 426 -9.65 -25.30 -3.88
N SER A 427 -8.63 -25.36 -4.71
CA SER A 427 -8.76 -25.27 -6.16
C SER A 427 -8.86 -26.62 -6.85
N GLU A 428 -9.42 -26.63 -8.04
CA GLU A 428 -9.46 -27.81 -8.91
C GLU A 428 -8.10 -28.07 -9.56
N THR A 429 -7.90 -29.31 -10.02
CA THR A 429 -6.59 -29.82 -10.48
C THR A 429 -5.97 -28.99 -11.62
N ASN A 430 -6.80 -28.57 -12.60
CA ASN A 430 -6.29 -27.80 -13.74
C ASN A 430 -5.84 -26.40 -13.33
N ILE A 431 -6.53 -25.78 -12.37
CA ILE A 431 -6.15 -24.46 -11.82
C ILE A 431 -4.83 -24.56 -11.06
N ILE A 432 -4.65 -25.62 -10.24
CA ILE A 432 -3.40 -25.87 -9.51
C ILE A 432 -2.25 -26.08 -10.50
N ARG A 433 -2.44 -26.87 -11.55
CA ARG A 433 -1.43 -27.12 -12.58
C ARG A 433 -1.03 -25.86 -13.32
N PHE A 434 -2.02 -25.04 -13.72
CA PHE A 434 -1.78 -23.75 -14.35
C PHE A 434 -0.99 -22.81 -13.44
N ASN A 435 -1.41 -22.64 -12.18
CA ASN A 435 -0.72 -21.80 -11.22
C ASN A 435 0.73 -22.25 -10.98
N ASN A 436 0.95 -23.55 -10.82
CA ASN A 436 2.30 -24.10 -10.68
C ASN A 436 3.20 -23.73 -11.87
N GLN A 437 2.69 -23.85 -13.09
CA GLN A 437 3.44 -23.50 -14.30
C GLN A 437 3.72 -22.00 -14.42
N VAL A 438 2.69 -21.18 -14.21
CA VAL A 438 2.81 -19.72 -14.32
C VAL A 438 3.79 -19.15 -13.29
N PHE A 439 3.65 -19.53 -12.02
CA PHE A 439 4.53 -18.99 -10.98
C PHE A 439 5.96 -19.50 -11.11
N THR A 440 6.18 -20.75 -11.53
CA THR A 440 7.54 -21.24 -11.80
C THR A 440 8.17 -20.47 -12.95
N ALA A 441 7.46 -20.34 -14.08
CA ALA A 441 7.98 -19.59 -15.24
C ALA A 441 8.21 -18.10 -14.93
N ALA A 442 7.32 -17.47 -14.15
CA ALA A 442 7.47 -16.07 -13.74
C ALA A 442 8.71 -15.85 -12.88
N ILE A 443 9.02 -16.76 -11.96
CA ILE A 443 10.22 -16.68 -11.13
C ILE A 443 11.49 -16.84 -11.95
N ASP A 444 11.51 -17.79 -12.87
CA ASP A 444 12.66 -17.99 -13.77
C ASP A 444 12.90 -16.77 -14.64
N TYR A 445 11.83 -16.17 -15.19
CA TYR A 445 11.90 -14.95 -15.98
C TYR A 445 12.41 -13.75 -15.15
N LEU A 446 11.84 -13.53 -13.97
CA LEU A 446 12.26 -12.42 -13.08
C LEU A 446 13.71 -12.59 -12.61
N ASN A 447 14.15 -13.81 -12.33
CA ASN A 447 15.56 -14.08 -12.02
C ASN A 447 16.49 -13.78 -13.19
N ALA A 448 16.08 -14.14 -14.42
CA ALA A 448 16.85 -13.85 -15.61
C ALA A 448 16.95 -12.33 -15.86
N LEU A 449 15.87 -11.58 -15.68
CA LEU A 449 15.89 -10.12 -15.76
C LEU A 449 16.84 -9.51 -14.71
N HIS A 450 16.72 -9.95 -13.45
CA HIS A 450 17.55 -9.44 -12.36
C HIS A 450 19.05 -9.73 -12.60
N LEU A 451 19.37 -10.93 -13.09
CA LEU A 451 20.73 -11.31 -13.43
C LEU A 451 21.30 -10.46 -14.58
N ASN A 452 20.46 -10.15 -15.60
CA ASN A 452 20.85 -9.33 -16.73
C ASN A 452 21.08 -7.86 -16.35
N GLU A 453 20.22 -7.30 -15.50
CA GLU A 453 20.27 -5.89 -15.09
C GLU A 453 21.31 -5.62 -14.00
N LEU A 454 21.35 -6.43 -12.95
CA LEU A 454 22.18 -6.22 -11.76
C LEU A 454 23.40 -7.14 -11.70
N LYS A 455 23.50 -8.13 -12.59
CA LYS A 455 24.55 -9.17 -12.61
C LYS A 455 24.67 -9.96 -11.28
N GLU A 456 23.58 -10.01 -10.52
CA GLU A 456 23.48 -10.72 -9.26
C GLU A 456 22.26 -11.65 -9.24
N ASP A 457 22.38 -12.80 -8.59
CA ASP A 457 21.29 -13.74 -8.41
C ASP A 457 20.28 -13.22 -7.36
N CYS A 458 18.99 -13.24 -7.66
CA CYS A 458 17.96 -12.89 -6.70
C CYS A 458 17.65 -14.06 -5.74
N LEU A 459 18.61 -14.39 -4.87
CA LEU A 459 18.50 -15.47 -3.89
C LEU A 459 17.24 -15.37 -2.98
N PRO A 460 16.83 -14.18 -2.48
CA PRO A 460 15.62 -14.08 -1.67
C PRO A 460 14.37 -14.52 -2.41
N LEU A 461 14.20 -14.14 -3.69
CA LEU A 461 13.07 -14.54 -4.50
C LEU A 461 13.04 -16.05 -4.76
N LYS A 462 14.18 -16.65 -5.12
CA LYS A 462 14.31 -18.10 -5.30
C LYS A 462 13.96 -18.88 -4.03
N ARG A 463 14.40 -18.41 -2.86
CA ARG A 463 14.06 -19.05 -1.58
C ARG A 463 12.59 -18.93 -1.25
N ALA A 464 11.98 -17.76 -1.45
CA ALA A 464 10.57 -17.51 -1.17
C ALA A 464 9.63 -18.40 -1.98
N TYR A 465 10.05 -18.80 -3.19
CA TYR A 465 9.24 -19.61 -4.11
C TYR A 465 9.78 -21.04 -4.29
N ALA A 466 10.70 -21.50 -3.44
CA ALA A 466 11.25 -22.86 -3.51
C ALA A 466 10.18 -23.95 -3.36
N ASP A 467 9.07 -23.66 -2.66
CA ASP A 467 7.94 -24.56 -2.41
C ASP A 467 6.67 -24.13 -3.13
N VAL A 468 6.78 -23.45 -4.27
CA VAL A 468 5.63 -22.92 -5.03
C VAL A 468 4.72 -24.01 -5.60
N VAL A 469 5.28 -25.18 -5.89
CA VAL A 469 4.54 -26.30 -6.50
C VAL A 469 3.61 -26.93 -5.48
N GLN A 470 2.32 -26.93 -5.80
CA GLN A 470 1.26 -27.52 -4.99
C GLN A 470 0.73 -28.82 -5.61
N GLU A 471 0.26 -29.70 -4.75
CA GLU A 471 -0.31 -31.01 -5.11
C GLU A 471 -1.84 -30.98 -5.00
N SER A 472 -2.53 -31.60 -5.96
CA SER A 472 -3.98 -31.81 -5.88
C SER A 472 -4.29 -33.10 -5.12
N PRO A 473 -5.23 -33.06 -4.17
CA PRO A 473 -5.73 -34.30 -3.54
C PRO A 473 -6.71 -35.06 -4.44
N LYS A 474 -7.16 -34.46 -5.55
CA LYS A 474 -8.17 -34.98 -6.47
C LYS A 474 -7.48 -35.65 -7.66
N SER A 475 -7.98 -36.81 -8.05
CA SER A 475 -7.52 -37.55 -9.23
C SER A 475 -8.20 -37.08 -10.53
N THR A 476 -9.29 -36.36 -10.42
CA THR A 476 -10.09 -35.86 -11.57
C THR A 476 -9.55 -34.53 -12.08
N GLU A 477 -9.50 -34.37 -13.41
CA GLU A 477 -9.02 -33.18 -14.09
C GLU A 477 -10.18 -32.19 -14.29
N TYR A 478 -10.61 -31.57 -13.20
CA TYR A 478 -11.58 -30.46 -13.21
C TYR A 478 -10.90 -29.09 -13.10
N GLY A 479 -11.68 -28.07 -13.41
CA GLY A 479 -11.27 -26.66 -13.41
C GLY A 479 -10.95 -26.15 -14.80
N TYR A 480 -11.28 -24.89 -15.03
CA TYR A 480 -11.14 -24.21 -16.30
C TYR A 480 -10.26 -22.97 -16.13
N VAL A 481 -9.37 -22.77 -17.09
CA VAL A 481 -8.51 -21.57 -17.15
C VAL A 481 -8.53 -21.05 -18.59
N LYS A 482 -8.85 -19.78 -18.76
CA LYS A 482 -8.81 -19.07 -20.04
C LYS A 482 -7.94 -17.82 -19.91
N ALA A 483 -7.09 -17.58 -20.87
CA ALA A 483 -6.36 -16.32 -21.03
C ALA A 483 -6.76 -15.69 -22.37
N THR A 484 -7.25 -14.48 -22.33
CA THR A 484 -7.65 -13.72 -23.51
C THR A 484 -6.66 -12.60 -23.76
N PHE A 485 -6.11 -12.55 -24.96
CA PHE A 485 -5.24 -11.46 -25.40
C PHE A 485 -6.05 -10.50 -26.27
N LEU A 486 -6.09 -9.24 -25.84
CA LEU A 486 -6.79 -8.18 -26.56
C LEU A 486 -5.82 -7.55 -27.55
N GLU A 487 -6.20 -7.52 -28.83
CA GLU A 487 -5.44 -6.82 -29.85
C GLU A 487 -5.91 -5.36 -29.93
N PRO A 488 -4.98 -4.39 -30.06
CA PRO A 488 -5.36 -3.00 -30.26
C PRO A 488 -6.21 -2.84 -31.52
N ASP A 489 -7.34 -2.15 -31.44
CA ASP A 489 -8.13 -1.73 -32.58
C ASP A 489 -8.21 -0.19 -32.64
N ASP A 490 -8.64 0.36 -33.78
CA ASP A 490 -8.76 1.80 -33.99
C ASP A 490 -10.12 2.36 -33.51
N GLU A 491 -11.09 1.51 -33.16
CA GLU A 491 -12.46 1.89 -32.80
C GLU A 491 -12.64 2.03 -31.29
N HIS A 492 -11.94 1.17 -30.48
CA HIS A 492 -12.09 1.12 -29.04
C HIS A 492 -10.76 1.29 -28.33
N ASN A 493 -10.76 2.06 -27.24
CA ASN A 493 -9.60 2.12 -26.37
C ASN A 493 -9.49 0.84 -25.52
N TYR A 494 -8.31 0.62 -24.89
CA TYR A 494 -8.02 -0.58 -24.09
C TYR A 494 -9.07 -0.84 -22.99
N THR A 495 -9.60 0.21 -22.36
CA THR A 495 -10.61 0.08 -21.31
C THR A 495 -11.94 -0.42 -21.88
N GLU A 496 -12.38 0.13 -23.00
CA GLU A 496 -13.60 -0.30 -23.68
C GLU A 496 -13.51 -1.73 -24.16
N GLN A 497 -12.41 -2.12 -24.81
CA GLN A 497 -12.17 -3.51 -25.22
C GLN A 497 -12.19 -4.47 -24.02
N THR A 498 -11.62 -4.06 -22.88
CA THR A 498 -11.61 -4.88 -21.65
C THR A 498 -13.04 -5.04 -21.12
N LEU A 499 -13.86 -3.98 -21.12
CA LEU A 499 -15.25 -4.06 -20.67
C LEU A 499 -16.10 -4.97 -21.57
N LEU A 500 -15.95 -4.84 -22.89
CA LEU A 500 -16.64 -5.72 -23.86
C LEU A 500 -16.27 -7.19 -23.67
N ALA A 501 -14.96 -7.50 -23.63
CA ALA A 501 -14.49 -8.87 -23.43
C ALA A 501 -14.95 -9.46 -22.07
N LEU A 502 -14.99 -8.63 -21.02
CA LEU A 502 -15.48 -9.01 -19.70
C LEU A 502 -16.99 -9.30 -19.74
N GLY A 503 -17.77 -8.47 -20.43
CA GLY A 503 -19.21 -8.64 -20.60
C GLY A 503 -19.54 -9.92 -21.36
N GLU A 504 -18.85 -10.18 -22.48
CA GLU A 504 -19.00 -11.41 -23.27
C GLU A 504 -18.72 -12.67 -22.44
N GLU A 505 -17.63 -12.64 -21.65
CA GLU A 505 -17.28 -13.78 -20.81
C GLU A 505 -18.29 -14.03 -19.69
N VAL A 506 -18.82 -12.97 -19.08
CA VAL A 506 -19.86 -13.09 -18.05
C VAL A 506 -21.15 -13.65 -18.65
N GLN A 507 -21.57 -13.16 -19.82
CA GLN A 507 -22.76 -13.69 -20.50
C GLN A 507 -22.60 -15.18 -20.84
N ARG A 508 -21.43 -15.58 -21.37
CA ARG A 508 -21.11 -16.99 -21.63
C ARG A 508 -21.21 -17.86 -20.37
N LEU A 509 -20.66 -17.37 -19.24
CA LEU A 509 -20.73 -18.08 -17.97
C LEU A 509 -22.18 -18.27 -17.46
N LEU A 510 -23.03 -17.24 -17.63
CA LEU A 510 -24.43 -17.30 -17.27
C LEU A 510 -25.18 -18.32 -18.15
N GLU A 511 -24.90 -18.36 -19.45
CA GLU A 511 -25.44 -19.36 -20.38
C GLU A 511 -25.03 -20.79 -20.01
N GLU A 512 -23.83 -20.98 -19.46
CA GLU A 512 -23.34 -22.27 -18.93
C GLU A 512 -23.93 -22.61 -17.55
N GLY A 513 -24.75 -21.74 -16.96
CA GLY A 513 -25.47 -21.99 -15.71
C GLY A 513 -24.74 -21.56 -14.44
N VAL A 514 -23.67 -20.77 -14.57
CA VAL A 514 -23.01 -20.15 -13.40
C VAL A 514 -23.92 -19.01 -12.89
N THR A 515 -24.12 -18.94 -11.56
CA THR A 515 -24.96 -17.86 -10.99
C THR A 515 -24.19 -16.57 -10.82
N LEU A 516 -24.89 -15.43 -10.78
CA LEU A 516 -24.25 -14.13 -10.57
C LEU A 516 -23.40 -14.09 -9.29
N ASN A 517 -23.85 -14.73 -8.23
CA ASN A 517 -23.13 -14.78 -6.94
C ASN A 517 -21.85 -15.59 -6.98
N ASP A 518 -21.72 -16.49 -7.96
CA ASP A 518 -20.55 -17.35 -8.13
C ASP A 518 -19.45 -16.67 -8.95
N ILE A 519 -19.74 -15.51 -9.56
CA ILE A 519 -18.80 -14.74 -10.38
C ILE A 519 -18.18 -13.62 -9.55
N THR A 520 -16.84 -13.59 -9.56
CA THR A 520 -16.09 -12.50 -8.91
C THR A 520 -15.07 -11.91 -9.87
N ILE A 521 -15.08 -10.59 -9.99
CA ILE A 521 -14.14 -9.82 -10.79
C ILE A 521 -13.09 -9.22 -9.86
N LEU A 522 -11.83 -9.51 -10.11
CA LEU A 522 -10.70 -8.97 -9.34
C LEU A 522 -10.00 -7.87 -10.13
N VAL A 523 -9.80 -6.73 -9.51
CA VAL A 523 -9.09 -5.60 -10.10
C VAL A 523 -7.86 -5.22 -9.30
N ARG A 524 -6.83 -4.68 -9.97
CA ARG A 524 -5.62 -4.22 -9.30
C ARG A 524 -5.81 -2.89 -8.57
N LYS A 525 -6.65 -1.99 -9.10
CA LYS A 525 -6.87 -0.64 -8.57
C LYS A 525 -8.36 -0.38 -8.39
N ASN A 526 -8.74 0.17 -7.24
CA ASN A 526 -10.14 0.49 -6.93
C ASN A 526 -10.77 1.43 -7.96
N LYS A 527 -10.01 2.34 -8.58
CA LYS A 527 -10.51 3.24 -9.62
C LYS A 527 -11.10 2.54 -10.85
N ASN A 528 -10.80 1.25 -11.04
CA ASN A 528 -11.33 0.46 -12.15
C ASN A 528 -12.71 -0.16 -11.81
N ILE A 529 -13.13 -0.10 -10.54
CA ILE A 529 -14.43 -0.69 -10.11
C ILE A 529 -15.62 0.07 -10.65
N PRO A 530 -15.72 1.41 -10.48
CA PRO A 530 -16.89 2.15 -10.96
C PRO A 530 -17.17 1.98 -12.46
N PRO A 531 -16.19 2.09 -13.37
CA PRO A 531 -16.46 1.88 -14.80
C PRO A 531 -17.00 0.49 -15.14
N ILE A 532 -16.51 -0.56 -14.44
CA ILE A 532 -17.00 -1.92 -14.61
C ILE A 532 -18.43 -2.03 -14.08
N ALA A 533 -18.69 -1.51 -12.88
CA ALA A 533 -20.01 -1.54 -12.28
C ALA A 533 -21.04 -0.81 -13.14
N ASP A 534 -20.71 0.37 -13.63
CA ASP A 534 -21.54 1.17 -14.54
C ASP A 534 -21.87 0.43 -15.83
N TYR A 535 -20.88 -0.21 -16.44
CA TYR A 535 -21.07 -0.99 -17.67
C TYR A 535 -22.02 -2.17 -17.44
N PHE A 536 -21.87 -2.91 -16.34
CA PHE A 536 -22.73 -4.05 -16.03
C PHE A 536 -24.16 -3.62 -15.67
N ASP A 537 -24.34 -2.53 -14.95
CA ASP A 537 -25.67 -2.03 -14.58
C ASP A 537 -26.41 -1.41 -15.78
N LYS A 538 -25.75 -0.55 -16.56
CA LYS A 538 -26.39 0.24 -17.63
C LYS A 538 -26.53 -0.52 -18.93
N GLU A 539 -25.50 -1.23 -19.37
CA GLU A 539 -25.48 -1.89 -20.67
C GLU A 539 -25.96 -3.35 -20.60
N LEU A 540 -25.58 -4.07 -19.55
CA LEU A 540 -25.93 -5.48 -19.41
C LEU A 540 -27.10 -5.75 -18.47
N HIS A 541 -27.56 -4.76 -17.72
CA HIS A 541 -28.62 -4.86 -16.70
C HIS A 541 -28.38 -5.97 -15.69
N LEU A 542 -27.10 -6.18 -15.31
CA LEU A 542 -26.66 -7.18 -14.35
C LEU A 542 -26.32 -6.53 -13.02
N SER A 543 -26.84 -7.08 -11.92
CA SER A 543 -26.56 -6.59 -10.58
C SER A 543 -25.11 -6.85 -10.18
N VAL A 544 -24.47 -5.83 -9.64
CA VAL A 544 -23.08 -5.85 -9.14
C VAL A 544 -23.06 -5.61 -7.65
N VAL A 545 -22.14 -6.28 -6.94
CA VAL A 545 -21.89 -6.13 -5.51
C VAL A 545 -20.44 -5.72 -5.29
N SER A 546 -20.23 -4.50 -4.81
CA SER A 546 -18.89 -4.01 -4.50
C SER A 546 -18.95 -2.90 -3.46
N ASP A 547 -18.15 -3.00 -2.41
CA ASP A 547 -18.04 -1.92 -1.43
C ASP A 547 -17.55 -0.61 -2.05
N GLU A 548 -16.73 -0.67 -3.10
CA GLU A 548 -16.15 0.51 -3.76
C GLU A 548 -17.07 1.14 -4.81
N ALA A 549 -18.05 0.40 -5.32
CA ALA A 549 -19.04 0.92 -6.27
C ALA A 549 -20.13 1.75 -5.57
N PHE A 550 -20.35 1.49 -4.29
CA PHE A 550 -21.39 2.13 -3.49
C PHE A 550 -20.83 3.20 -2.55
N ARG A 551 -19.99 4.08 -3.07
CA ARG A 551 -19.49 5.23 -2.32
C ARG A 551 -20.59 6.28 -2.18
N LEU A 552 -20.57 7.04 -1.07
CA LEU A 552 -21.55 8.09 -0.82
C LEU A 552 -21.55 9.16 -1.93
N ASP A 553 -20.40 9.46 -2.52
CA ASP A 553 -20.28 10.44 -3.63
C ASP A 553 -20.79 9.91 -5.00
N ALA A 554 -21.14 8.63 -5.10
CA ALA A 554 -21.80 8.08 -6.28
C ALA A 554 -23.33 8.30 -6.27
N SER A 555 -23.92 8.72 -5.15
CA SER A 555 -25.34 8.96 -4.99
C SER A 555 -25.75 10.34 -5.54
N LEU A 556 -26.66 10.37 -6.50
CA LEU A 556 -27.22 11.62 -7.03
C LEU A 556 -27.87 12.47 -5.93
N ALA A 557 -28.64 11.83 -5.03
CA ALA A 557 -29.30 12.52 -3.93
C ALA A 557 -28.28 13.19 -2.97
N ILE A 558 -27.22 12.49 -2.63
CA ILE A 558 -26.19 13.04 -1.74
C ILE A 558 -25.37 14.12 -2.45
N CYS A 559 -25.00 13.93 -3.72
CA CYS A 559 -24.35 14.99 -4.49
C CYS A 559 -25.18 16.27 -4.52
N MET A 560 -26.51 16.16 -4.72
CA MET A 560 -27.41 17.33 -4.68
C MET A 560 -27.44 17.99 -3.29
N LEU A 561 -27.48 17.21 -2.20
CA LEU A 561 -27.41 17.76 -0.83
C LEU A 561 -26.11 18.53 -0.63
N MET A 562 -24.97 17.94 -1.00
CA MET A 562 -23.66 18.57 -0.83
C MET A 562 -23.48 19.81 -1.70
N ASP A 563 -23.96 19.80 -2.95
CA ASP A 563 -23.91 20.96 -3.82
C ASP A 563 -24.82 22.08 -3.30
N ALA A 564 -26.01 21.75 -2.74
CA ALA A 564 -26.87 22.71 -2.07
C ALA A 564 -26.17 23.34 -0.83
N LEU A 565 -25.52 22.51 -0.01
CA LEU A 565 -24.72 23.02 1.13
C LEU A 565 -23.57 23.95 0.68
N ARG A 566 -22.86 23.58 -0.40
CA ARG A 566 -21.82 24.45 -0.98
C ARG A 566 -22.36 25.78 -1.47
N CYS A 567 -23.54 25.77 -2.11
CA CYS A 567 -24.24 27.00 -2.55
C CYS A 567 -24.66 27.89 -1.35
N LEU A 568 -25.09 27.26 -0.24
CA LEU A 568 -25.47 28.00 0.97
C LEU A 568 -24.24 28.54 1.71
N SER A 569 -23.14 27.77 1.77
CA SER A 569 -21.90 28.16 2.42
C SER A 569 -21.22 29.32 1.68
N ASN A 570 -21.18 29.27 0.35
CA ASN A 570 -20.61 30.32 -0.49
C ASN A 570 -21.52 30.64 -1.68
N PRO A 571 -22.34 31.71 -1.58
CA PRO A 571 -23.26 32.11 -2.64
C PRO A 571 -22.60 32.52 -3.97
N GLU A 572 -21.32 32.87 -3.96
CA GLU A 572 -20.56 33.22 -5.16
C GLU A 572 -19.97 31.97 -5.89
N ASN A 573 -20.16 30.80 -5.35
CA ASN A 573 -19.66 29.55 -5.96
C ASN A 573 -20.54 29.11 -7.13
N LYS A 574 -20.28 29.66 -8.32
CA LYS A 574 -21.01 29.35 -9.56
C LYS A 574 -20.84 27.91 -10.03
N ILE A 575 -19.75 27.23 -9.63
CA ILE A 575 -19.52 25.81 -9.98
C ILE A 575 -20.48 24.93 -9.20
N ALA A 576 -20.62 25.15 -7.89
CA ALA A 576 -21.58 24.39 -7.08
C ALA A 576 -23.04 24.65 -7.53
N GLU A 577 -23.36 25.90 -7.88
CA GLU A 577 -24.70 26.22 -8.41
C GLU A 577 -24.99 25.52 -9.74
N ALA A 578 -24.02 25.47 -10.65
CA ALA A 578 -24.15 24.75 -11.92
C ALA A 578 -24.26 23.24 -11.72
N ALA A 579 -23.46 22.66 -10.80
CA ALA A 579 -23.52 21.24 -10.46
C ALA A 579 -24.89 20.87 -9.86
N LEU A 580 -25.40 21.68 -8.93
CA LEU A 580 -26.72 21.48 -8.34
C LEU A 580 -27.83 21.55 -9.40
N MET A 581 -27.75 22.52 -10.33
CA MET A 581 -28.70 22.62 -11.42
C MET A 581 -28.71 21.41 -12.36
N GLU A 582 -27.54 20.91 -12.71
CA GLU A 582 -27.39 19.75 -13.58
C GLU A 582 -27.88 18.46 -12.88
N ASN A 583 -27.52 18.26 -11.62
CA ASN A 583 -27.99 17.12 -10.82
C ASN A 583 -29.50 17.16 -10.61
N TYR A 584 -30.09 18.35 -10.38
CA TYR A 584 -31.55 18.54 -10.28
C TYR A 584 -32.27 18.28 -11.58
N LYS A 585 -31.68 18.68 -12.71
CA LYS A 585 -32.20 18.36 -14.05
C LYS A 585 -32.17 16.85 -14.32
N LEU A 586 -31.09 16.14 -13.95
CA LEU A 586 -31.03 14.69 -14.08
C LEU A 586 -32.12 13.98 -13.30
N GLN A 587 -32.47 14.45 -12.10
CA GLN A 587 -33.60 13.92 -11.33
C GLN A 587 -34.93 14.09 -12.07
N MET A 588 -35.15 15.25 -12.72
CA MET A 588 -36.41 15.55 -13.43
C MET A 588 -36.54 14.81 -14.77
N THR A 589 -35.42 14.47 -15.42
CA THR A 589 -35.43 13.75 -16.71
C THR A 589 -35.62 12.25 -16.57
N ASN A 590 -35.38 11.68 -15.43
CA ASN A 590 -35.68 10.27 -15.12
C ASN A 590 -37.19 10.02 -14.94
N ASP A 591 -38.02 11.08 -14.83
CA ASP A 591 -39.47 10.99 -14.98
C ASP A 591 -39.81 10.97 -16.49
N GLU A 592 -40.13 9.81 -17.04
CA GLU A 592 -40.31 9.48 -18.47
C GLU A 592 -41.36 10.32 -19.25
N GLN A 593 -41.82 11.46 -18.73
CA GLN A 593 -42.91 12.27 -19.35
C GLN A 593 -42.59 13.72 -19.71
N SER A 594 -41.35 14.21 -19.47
CA SER A 594 -41.06 15.61 -19.78
C SER A 594 -40.10 15.76 -20.97
N GLY A 595 -40.69 16.23 -22.10
CA GLY A 595 -39.96 16.65 -23.30
C GLY A 595 -38.92 17.75 -22.97
N PHE A 596 -37.94 17.91 -23.85
CA PHE A 596 -36.80 18.85 -23.83
C PHE A 596 -37.01 20.09 -22.92
N ILE A 597 -36.42 20.05 -21.70
CA ILE A 597 -36.39 21.20 -20.81
C ILE A 597 -35.02 21.87 -20.97
N ILE A 598 -34.99 23.05 -21.55
CA ILE A 598 -33.75 23.78 -21.91
C ILE A 598 -33.07 24.43 -20.67
N ALA A 599 -33.80 24.71 -19.61
CA ALA A 599 -33.29 25.17 -18.32
C ALA A 599 -34.34 24.90 -17.23
N THR A 600 -33.96 24.09 -16.23
CA THR A 600 -34.78 23.90 -15.03
C THR A 600 -34.26 24.83 -13.94
N PRO A 601 -35.02 25.88 -13.57
CA PRO A 601 -34.59 26.73 -12.45
C PRO A 601 -34.63 25.93 -11.13
N LEU A 602 -33.73 26.24 -10.23
CA LEU A 602 -33.74 25.68 -8.86
C LEU A 602 -35.10 25.99 -8.19
N PRO A 603 -35.58 25.15 -7.27
CA PRO A 603 -36.85 25.39 -6.58
C PRO A 603 -36.89 26.77 -5.94
N GLU A 604 -38.01 27.49 -6.13
CA GLU A 604 -38.23 28.82 -5.60
C GLU A 604 -38.10 28.84 -4.05
N THR A 605 -38.53 27.76 -3.42
CA THR A 605 -38.36 27.54 -1.96
C THR A 605 -36.91 27.50 -1.53
N PHE A 606 -36.00 27.04 -2.36
CA PHE A 606 -34.53 27.07 -2.06
C PHE A 606 -33.99 28.47 -2.30
N THR A 607 -34.30 29.07 -3.44
CA THR A 607 -33.72 30.39 -3.84
C THR A 607 -34.16 31.54 -2.96
N SER A 608 -35.45 31.56 -2.56
CA SER A 608 -36.03 32.63 -1.73
C SER A 608 -35.70 32.52 -0.25
N ARG A 609 -35.34 31.30 0.25
CA ARG A 609 -35.11 31.05 1.67
C ARG A 609 -33.63 30.83 2.00
N ARG A 610 -32.69 31.15 1.10
CA ARG A 610 -31.24 30.87 1.29
C ARG A 610 -30.70 31.37 2.65
N GLU A 611 -31.04 32.59 3.07
CA GLU A 611 -30.61 33.15 4.36
C GLU A 611 -31.17 32.39 5.56
N THR A 612 -32.42 31.97 5.50
CA THR A 612 -33.03 31.21 6.58
C THR A 612 -32.44 29.80 6.67
N LEU A 613 -32.25 29.13 5.53
CA LEU A 613 -31.64 27.81 5.46
C LEU A 613 -30.20 27.80 6.00
N ARG A 614 -29.43 28.85 5.72
CA ARG A 614 -28.06 28.99 6.19
C ARG A 614 -27.94 29.04 7.72
N LEU A 615 -28.99 29.49 8.40
CA LEU A 615 -28.99 29.61 9.87
C LEU A 615 -29.53 28.36 10.58
N MET A 616 -29.98 27.35 9.85
CA MET A 616 -30.49 26.10 10.42
C MET A 616 -29.37 25.20 10.92
N PRO A 617 -29.61 24.42 11.99
CA PRO A 617 -28.70 23.35 12.38
C PRO A 617 -28.50 22.35 11.22
N LEU A 618 -27.26 21.80 11.09
CA LEU A 618 -26.88 20.99 9.92
C LEU A 618 -27.84 19.83 9.63
N TYR A 619 -28.25 19.09 10.64
CA TYR A 619 -29.13 17.94 10.45
C TYR A 619 -30.53 18.36 9.93
N GLU A 620 -31.14 19.35 10.57
CA GLU A 620 -32.44 19.93 10.15
C GLU A 620 -32.36 20.56 8.76
N LEU A 621 -31.23 21.22 8.46
CA LEU A 621 -30.98 21.75 7.13
C LEU A 621 -30.98 20.67 6.05
N LEU A 622 -30.32 19.56 6.30
CA LEU A 622 -30.28 18.43 5.35
C LEU A 622 -31.65 17.80 5.13
N GLU A 623 -32.46 17.65 6.20
CA GLU A 623 -33.85 17.18 6.08
C GLU A 623 -34.71 18.17 5.27
N GLU A 624 -34.57 19.46 5.49
CA GLU A 624 -35.30 20.48 4.75
C GLU A 624 -34.87 20.50 3.27
N LEU A 625 -33.56 20.38 2.96
CA LEU A 625 -33.05 20.27 1.60
C LEU A 625 -33.56 19.00 0.91
N PHE A 626 -33.58 17.88 1.61
CA PHE A 626 -34.16 16.62 1.11
C PHE A 626 -35.62 16.82 0.68
N SER A 627 -36.39 17.54 1.49
CA SER A 627 -37.79 17.87 1.20
C SER A 627 -37.94 18.85 0.02
N ILE A 628 -37.16 19.95 0.03
CA ILE A 628 -37.21 21.00 -1.02
C ILE A 628 -36.90 20.42 -2.40
N PHE A 629 -35.92 19.56 -2.52
CA PHE A 629 -35.53 18.95 -3.79
C PHE A 629 -36.31 17.67 -4.12
N GLY A 630 -37.23 17.24 -3.25
CA GLY A 630 -38.08 16.08 -3.49
C GLY A 630 -37.32 14.77 -3.71
N MET A 631 -36.25 14.56 -2.97
CA MET A 631 -35.27 13.46 -3.16
C MET A 631 -35.87 12.07 -2.89
N SER A 632 -37.04 11.99 -2.22
CA SER A 632 -37.78 10.73 -2.04
C SER A 632 -38.30 10.12 -3.37
N ARG A 633 -38.24 10.86 -4.46
CA ARG A 633 -38.61 10.39 -5.80
C ARG A 633 -37.45 9.70 -6.53
N ILE A 634 -36.24 9.83 -6.04
CA ILE A 634 -35.06 9.21 -6.66
C ILE A 634 -35.00 7.75 -6.22
N GLU A 635 -35.21 6.85 -7.17
CA GLU A 635 -35.18 5.40 -6.86
C GLU A 635 -33.80 4.91 -6.44
N LYS A 636 -33.79 3.84 -5.67
CA LYS A 636 -32.56 3.13 -5.22
C LYS A 636 -31.56 3.97 -4.41
N GLN A 637 -31.98 5.09 -3.80
CA GLN A 637 -31.09 5.97 -3.02
C GLN A 637 -31.22 5.80 -1.49
N ASP A 638 -32.17 5.03 -1.01
CA ASP A 638 -32.48 4.93 0.43
C ASP A 638 -31.27 4.47 1.27
N ALA A 639 -30.55 3.46 0.81
CA ALA A 639 -29.39 2.94 1.52
C ALA A 639 -28.27 3.99 1.63
N TYR A 640 -28.08 4.80 0.60
CA TYR A 640 -27.11 5.90 0.59
C TYR A 640 -27.53 7.00 1.58
N LEU A 641 -28.79 7.40 1.53
CA LEU A 641 -29.33 8.44 2.39
C LEU A 641 -29.27 8.04 3.86
N PHE A 642 -29.69 6.82 4.21
CA PHE A 642 -29.58 6.34 5.60
C PHE A 642 -28.14 6.33 6.08
N SER A 643 -27.21 5.79 5.28
CA SER A 643 -25.80 5.77 5.65
C SER A 643 -25.19 7.18 5.77
N PHE A 644 -25.64 8.12 4.94
CA PHE A 644 -25.22 9.51 4.99
C PHE A 644 -25.73 10.20 6.26
N PHE A 645 -27.02 10.08 6.60
CA PHE A 645 -27.59 10.68 7.80
C PHE A 645 -27.03 10.08 9.10
N ASP A 646 -26.73 8.77 9.10
CA ASP A 646 -25.99 8.13 10.20
C ASP A 646 -24.59 8.75 10.38
N ALA A 647 -23.88 8.95 9.28
CA ALA A 647 -22.56 9.57 9.31
C ALA A 647 -22.59 11.05 9.72
N VAL A 648 -23.63 11.80 9.35
CA VAL A 648 -23.85 13.18 9.83
C VAL A 648 -24.12 13.17 11.34
N THR A 649 -24.90 12.21 11.83
CA THR A 649 -25.18 12.07 13.26
C THR A 649 -23.90 11.74 14.04
N GLU A 650 -23.07 10.85 13.51
CA GLU A 650 -21.76 10.50 14.09
C GLU A 650 -20.83 11.73 14.13
N TYR A 651 -20.77 12.50 13.02
CA TYR A 651 -19.99 13.74 12.95
C TYR A 651 -20.40 14.75 14.01
N LEU A 652 -21.71 14.97 14.20
CA LEU A 652 -22.24 15.95 15.15
C LEU A 652 -22.03 15.58 16.62
N GLN A 653 -21.67 14.32 16.95
CA GLN A 653 -21.33 13.94 18.32
C GLN A 653 -20.01 14.55 18.82
N SER A 654 -19.09 14.82 17.91
CA SER A 654 -17.74 15.28 18.24
C SER A 654 -17.32 16.60 17.56
N ASN A 655 -18.14 17.10 16.62
CA ASN A 655 -17.82 18.29 15.84
C ASN A 655 -18.94 19.34 15.88
N SER A 656 -18.61 20.57 15.52
CA SER A 656 -19.59 21.65 15.41
C SER A 656 -20.51 21.48 14.20
N SER A 657 -21.72 22.06 14.26
CA SER A 657 -22.68 22.08 13.15
C SER A 657 -22.34 23.15 12.09
N GLU A 658 -21.12 23.65 12.04
CA GLU A 658 -20.68 24.64 11.08
C GLU A 658 -20.62 24.08 9.66
N LEU A 659 -21.27 24.75 8.72
CA LEU A 659 -21.42 24.29 7.35
C LEU A 659 -20.07 24.09 6.62
N ALA A 660 -19.16 25.05 6.77
CA ALA A 660 -17.87 25.02 6.09
C ALA A 660 -17.00 23.86 6.62
N SER A 661 -17.04 23.60 7.92
CA SER A 661 -16.32 22.50 8.56
C SER A 661 -16.86 21.13 8.11
N PHE A 662 -18.20 21.00 7.98
CA PHE A 662 -18.79 19.75 7.48
C PHE A 662 -18.49 19.51 5.98
N ILE A 663 -18.53 20.55 5.13
CA ILE A 663 -18.16 20.44 3.72
C ILE A 663 -16.71 19.97 3.57
N ARG A 664 -15.79 20.51 4.38
CA ARG A 664 -14.39 20.07 4.41
C ARG A 664 -14.28 18.60 4.83
N TYR A 665 -14.95 18.20 5.89
CA TYR A 665 -14.99 16.80 6.35
C TYR A 665 -15.55 15.85 5.28
N TRP A 666 -16.60 16.27 4.55
CA TRP A 666 -17.10 15.54 3.41
C TRP A 666 -16.04 15.35 2.34
N ASP A 667 -15.41 16.44 1.88
CA ASP A 667 -14.44 16.41 0.78
C ASP A 667 -13.20 15.57 1.11
N GLU A 668 -12.79 15.56 2.38
CA GLU A 668 -11.58 14.85 2.82
C GLU A 668 -11.82 13.40 3.24
N THR A 669 -12.98 13.09 3.78
CA THR A 669 -13.21 11.78 4.45
C THR A 669 -14.50 11.11 4.00
N LEU A 670 -15.63 11.80 4.15
CA LEU A 670 -16.95 11.16 4.09
C LEU A 670 -17.37 10.79 2.66
N CYS A 671 -16.95 11.57 1.64
CA CYS A 671 -17.28 11.30 0.23
C CYS A 671 -16.85 9.90 -0.21
N SER A 672 -15.74 9.38 0.36
CA SER A 672 -15.20 8.06 0.05
C SER A 672 -15.75 6.93 0.92
N LYS A 673 -16.60 7.22 1.93
CA LYS A 673 -17.23 6.20 2.77
C LYS A 673 -18.14 5.33 1.93
N THR A 674 -18.03 4.02 2.11
CA THR A 674 -18.78 3.03 1.35
C THR A 674 -19.96 2.51 2.17
N ILE A 675 -21.06 2.19 1.49
CA ILE A 675 -22.22 1.56 2.11
C ILE A 675 -21.96 0.06 2.22
N PRO A 676 -22.21 -0.59 3.37
CA PRO A 676 -22.17 -2.03 3.46
C PRO A 676 -23.15 -2.63 2.44
N SER A 677 -22.64 -3.34 1.44
CA SER A 677 -23.49 -4.13 0.56
C SER A 677 -24.13 -5.23 1.42
N GLY A 678 -25.41 -5.12 1.70
CA GLY A 678 -26.18 -6.20 2.32
C GLY A 678 -26.08 -7.49 1.49
N GLU A 679 -26.80 -8.55 1.86
CA GLU A 679 -26.92 -9.80 1.09
C GLU A 679 -27.62 -9.56 -0.28
N MET A 680 -26.99 -8.75 -1.14
CA MET A 680 -27.47 -8.53 -2.50
C MET A 680 -26.93 -9.65 -3.39
N ASN A 681 -27.81 -10.21 -4.20
CA ASN A 681 -27.44 -11.15 -5.26
C ASN A 681 -26.80 -10.38 -6.42
N GLY A 682 -25.55 -10.69 -6.77
CA GLY A 682 -24.90 -10.01 -7.88
C GLY A 682 -23.44 -10.41 -8.06
N ILE A 683 -22.84 -9.98 -9.16
CA ILE A 683 -21.43 -10.19 -9.47
C ILE A 683 -20.58 -9.38 -8.49
N ARG A 684 -19.65 -10.04 -7.82
CA ARG A 684 -18.74 -9.36 -6.89
C ARG A 684 -17.58 -8.70 -7.63
N ILE A 685 -17.31 -7.42 -7.33
CA ILE A 685 -16.13 -6.75 -7.83
C ILE A 685 -15.26 -6.33 -6.64
N LEU A 686 -14.03 -6.82 -6.57
CA LEU A 686 -13.11 -6.59 -5.46
C LEU A 686 -11.72 -6.24 -5.97
N SER A 687 -10.97 -5.49 -5.18
CA SER A 687 -9.52 -5.40 -5.43
C SER A 687 -8.80 -6.66 -4.94
N ILE A 688 -7.68 -6.99 -5.58
CA ILE A 688 -6.82 -8.13 -5.19
C ILE A 688 -6.47 -8.09 -3.68
N HIS A 689 -6.29 -6.88 -3.10
CA HIS A 689 -6.03 -6.76 -1.66
C HIS A 689 -7.21 -7.20 -0.79
N LYS A 690 -8.44 -6.87 -1.19
CA LYS A 690 -9.66 -7.24 -0.46
C LYS A 690 -10.03 -8.72 -0.65
N SER A 691 -9.57 -9.34 -1.72
CA SER A 691 -9.83 -10.77 -1.96
C SER A 691 -8.96 -11.72 -1.13
N LYS A 692 -7.93 -11.20 -0.45
CA LYS A 692 -7.04 -12.02 0.38
C LYS A 692 -7.81 -12.76 1.48
N GLY A 693 -7.54 -14.07 1.63
CA GLY A 693 -8.24 -14.93 2.60
C GLY A 693 -9.62 -15.42 2.14
N LEU A 694 -10.12 -14.95 1.01
CA LEU A 694 -11.42 -15.36 0.46
C LEU A 694 -11.24 -16.49 -0.58
N GLU A 695 -12.34 -17.14 -0.89
CA GLU A 695 -12.44 -18.15 -1.97
C GLU A 695 -13.67 -17.89 -2.82
N PHE A 696 -13.55 -18.14 -4.10
CA PHE A 696 -14.59 -17.86 -5.09
C PHE A 696 -14.73 -19.02 -6.06
N HIS A 697 -15.91 -19.23 -6.60
CA HIS A 697 -16.19 -20.29 -7.59
C HIS A 697 -15.54 -19.92 -8.94
N THR A 698 -15.87 -18.75 -9.47
CA THR A 698 -15.37 -18.25 -10.75
C THR A 698 -14.69 -16.91 -10.56
N VAL A 699 -13.48 -16.74 -11.09
CA VAL A 699 -12.68 -15.54 -10.94
C VAL A 699 -12.28 -15.00 -12.32
N LEU A 700 -12.61 -13.74 -12.57
CA LEU A 700 -12.16 -12.95 -13.72
C LEU A 700 -11.14 -11.89 -13.21
N ILE A 701 -10.00 -11.72 -13.89
CA ILE A 701 -8.91 -10.84 -13.44
C ILE A 701 -8.56 -9.84 -14.54
#